data_008b6cdd1f74521e51846b905f2ea57b
#
_entry.id   008b6cdd1f74521e51846b905f2ea57b
#
_cell.length_a   1.000
_cell.length_b   1.000
_cell.length_c   1.000
_cell.angle_alpha   90.00
_cell.angle_beta   90.00
_cell.angle_gamma   90.00
#
_symmetry.space_group_name_H-M   'P 1'
#
loop_
_entity.id
_entity.type
_entity.pdbx_description
1 polymer ?
#
loop_
_entity_poly.entity_id
_entity_poly.type
_entity_poly.pdbx_seq_one_letter_code
_entity_poly.pdbx_strand_id
1 'polypeptide(L)'
;MADDDQKTPEGEESHDSDPTGVDPSEPDTGAVEESDELDLDDLDASESDAASDAGPEPRPEPWPEFTEKTQDVPAWFPSEPAPSDDSSGMSPERRRQLRLALIGALVVLGLLYIVGFIMTGLRMPANATIGGVEVSGMSPGDARAAVDRELSPHIGEEVVLEHEGKEFTVDPKAAGLTFDLDRSIENAGGNHSPDPRKMIGLVFGTHATDPAVDADDDELAGIVRAIATTVDQEVVEAQITFPKGKPTPRQPKAGLVVRKADTVRAVIRAYLVARGPIDVPTAVVDPAVDADGLERAMTSIGEPAVSGPVVIRVGEKKVNLPVSAYAPALVVLVKDDKLQPEIDPEKLAKPLTNSTTGIGKKAVDATVKIKNGKPVVVPGKEGVGLQPEEMAEKLIPAITETGDARSVEIEAKVVDPEFTTEDAKKLKITEKVGSFTTSFPYAEYRNINQGRAAELIDGTILEPGETFSMNDTVGERTTANGFTKGTIISGGVFREELGGGVSQVATTTYNAAFFAGMDDVEHHPHAFYLDRYPMGREATLYYGSLDLRFKNSTKYGVLINAWVNRSTPGRKGEMHVQLWSTKVWDIKAGLSEKRNLRKPGKQYDDSKRCVPQPPIQGFDVDVSRTFMRGGEVVKREKDTAVYQAADHVICGKKPD
;
A
#
# COMPACT_ATOMS: atom_id res chain seq x y z
N MET A 1 -73.94 2.26 -40.76
CA MET A 1 -74.53 1.03 -41.18
C MET A 1 -73.96 0.03 -40.23
N ALA A 2 -74.76 -0.20 -39.25
CA ALA A 2 -75.51 -1.36 -38.79
C ALA A 2 -74.60 -2.26 -37.98
N ASP A 3 -74.69 -2.26 -36.61
CA ASP A 3 -75.61 -3.05 -35.76
C ASP A 3 -75.24 -4.53 -35.87
N ASP A 4 -75.00 -5.27 -34.84
CA ASP A 4 -75.73 -5.66 -33.71
C ASP A 4 -74.93 -6.59 -32.79
N ASP A 5 -74.95 -6.39 -31.59
CA ASP A 5 -75.70 -6.99 -30.48
C ASP A 5 -75.05 -8.15 -29.69
N GLN A 6 -74.91 -7.82 -28.40
CA GLN A 6 -75.28 -8.59 -27.20
C GLN A 6 -74.82 -10.04 -27.00
N LYS A 7 -74.10 -10.31 -25.94
CA LYS A 7 -74.64 -10.93 -24.71
C LYS A 7 -73.56 -11.31 -23.71
N THR A 8 -73.63 -10.75 -22.53
CA THR A 8 -73.18 -11.39 -21.29
C THR A 8 -74.07 -12.59 -20.99
N PRO A 9 -73.59 -13.58 -20.25
CA PRO A 9 -74.16 -13.82 -18.95
C PRO A 9 -73.18 -14.00 -17.79
N GLU A 10 -73.72 -13.64 -16.66
CA GLU A 10 -73.25 -13.79 -15.29
C GLU A 10 -73.09 -15.25 -14.86
N GLY A 11 -72.26 -15.39 -13.80
CA GLY A 11 -72.47 -16.35 -12.75
C GLY A 11 -71.58 -17.56 -12.69
N GLU A 12 -70.67 -17.62 -11.77
CA GLU A 12 -70.82 -18.47 -10.58
C GLU A 12 -69.54 -18.50 -9.73
N GLU A 13 -69.71 -18.25 -8.47
CA GLU A 13 -68.79 -18.50 -7.39
C GLU A 13 -68.46 -19.99 -7.27
N SER A 14 -67.24 -20.35 -7.00
CA SER A 14 -66.97 -21.48 -6.10
C SER A 14 -65.50 -21.38 -5.60
N HIS A 15 -65.36 -21.09 -4.35
CA HIS A 15 -64.64 -21.83 -3.30
C HIS A 15 -63.30 -22.45 -3.64
N ASP A 16 -62.30 -21.86 -3.05
CA ASP A 16 -61.54 -22.40 -1.92
C ASP A 16 -60.94 -23.80 -2.10
N SER A 17 -59.64 -23.86 -2.16
CA SER A 17 -58.82 -24.85 -1.46
C SER A 17 -57.32 -24.51 -1.57
N ASP A 18 -56.85 -24.02 -0.46
CA ASP A 18 -55.47 -24.02 -0.05
C ASP A 18 -55.00 -25.47 0.19
N PRO A 19 -53.85 -25.88 -0.26
CA PRO A 19 -53.12 -26.95 0.38
C PRO A 19 -51.90 -26.42 1.07
N THR A 20 -52.05 -26.31 2.36
CA THR A 20 -51.02 -26.27 3.37
C THR A 20 -50.03 -27.44 3.28
N GLY A 21 -48.81 -27.12 3.58
CA GLY A 21 -47.97 -27.94 4.45
C GLY A 21 -47.31 -29.16 3.83
N VAL A 22 -46.02 -29.02 3.56
CA VAL A 22 -45.09 -30.15 3.71
C VAL A 22 -44.04 -29.73 4.70
N ASP A 23 -44.18 -30.27 5.89
CA ASP A 23 -43.19 -30.33 6.96
C ASP A 23 -42.20 -31.45 6.62
N PRO A 24 -40.89 -31.24 6.62
CA PRO A 24 -39.93 -32.35 6.58
C PRO A 24 -39.67 -32.80 8.00
N SER A 25 -40.21 -33.97 8.30
CA SER A 25 -39.94 -34.85 9.43
C SER A 25 -38.46 -35.04 9.77
N GLU A 26 -38.24 -35.12 11.07
CA GLU A 26 -37.04 -35.55 11.78
C GLU A 26 -36.50 -36.90 11.28
N PRO A 27 -35.17 -37.12 11.32
CA PRO A 27 -34.60 -38.47 11.30
C PRO A 27 -34.33 -38.98 12.71
N ASP A 28 -34.78 -40.18 12.88
CA ASP A 28 -34.63 -41.23 13.86
C ASP A 28 -33.23 -41.27 14.54
N THR A 29 -33.28 -41.45 15.87
CA THR A 29 -32.16 -41.70 16.75
C THR A 29 -31.84 -43.19 16.76
N GLY A 30 -30.67 -43.57 16.29
CA GLY A 30 -30.05 -44.89 16.51
C GLY A 30 -28.71 -44.72 17.19
N ALA A 31 -28.67 -45.15 18.44
CA ALA A 31 -27.44 -45.28 19.25
C ALA A 31 -26.63 -46.52 18.81
N VAL A 32 -25.31 -46.38 18.69
CA VAL A 32 -24.33 -47.47 18.87
C VAL A 32 -23.01 -46.92 19.38
N GLU A 33 -22.70 -47.28 20.59
CA GLU A 33 -21.49 -47.73 21.30
C GLU A 33 -20.08 -47.15 21.00
N GLU A 34 -19.48 -46.89 22.15
CA GLU A 34 -18.08 -46.65 22.50
C GLU A 34 -17.03 -47.52 21.75
N SER A 35 -15.90 -46.91 21.44
CA SER A 35 -14.56 -47.23 22.03
C SER A 35 -13.46 -46.64 21.15
N ASP A 36 -12.57 -45.93 21.69
CA ASP A 36 -11.14 -46.09 21.95
C ASP A 36 -10.42 -44.75 22.02
N GLU A 37 -9.96 -44.48 23.22
CA GLU A 37 -8.90 -43.54 23.51
C GLU A 37 -7.61 -43.98 22.76
N LEU A 38 -6.95 -43.01 22.15
CA LEU A 38 -5.53 -43.11 21.84
C LEU A 38 -4.82 -41.82 22.24
N ASP A 39 -3.90 -42.04 23.15
CA ASP A 39 -2.92 -41.16 23.74
C ASP A 39 -2.19 -40.27 22.74
N LEU A 40 -2.05 -39.01 23.13
CA LEU A 40 -1.11 -38.04 22.56
C LEU A 40 -0.02 -37.81 23.63
N ASP A 41 1.03 -38.56 23.54
CA ASP A 41 2.35 -38.16 24.03
C ASP A 41 3.44 -38.73 23.11
N ASP A 42 4.49 -37.92 22.95
CA ASP A 42 5.73 -38.22 22.23
C ASP A 42 5.77 -38.01 20.72
N LEU A 43 6.21 -36.80 20.34
CA LEU A 43 7.21 -36.64 19.29
C LEU A 43 8.19 -35.53 19.65
N ASP A 44 9.27 -36.00 20.19
CA ASP A 44 10.52 -35.35 20.50
C ASP A 44 11.23 -34.84 19.24
N ALA A 45 12.01 -33.76 19.45
CA ALA A 45 12.82 -33.09 18.49
C ALA A 45 13.82 -34.01 17.77
N SER A 46 13.92 -33.87 16.46
CA SER A 46 15.12 -34.22 15.73
C SER A 46 15.59 -33.05 14.90
N GLU A 47 16.62 -32.41 15.42
CA GLU A 47 17.53 -31.56 14.64
C GLU A 47 18.09 -32.37 13.47
N SER A 48 17.97 -31.83 12.28
CA SER A 48 18.79 -32.24 11.15
C SER A 48 19.57 -31.06 10.64
N ASP A 49 20.85 -31.09 10.94
CA ASP A 49 21.92 -30.34 10.33
C ASP A 49 21.78 -30.28 8.79
N ALA A 50 21.58 -29.11 8.26
CA ALA A 50 21.91 -28.79 6.88
C ALA A 50 23.01 -27.73 6.92
N ALA A 51 24.24 -28.18 6.85
CA ALA A 51 25.41 -27.35 6.64
C ALA A 51 25.28 -26.62 5.31
N SER A 52 25.11 -25.31 5.38
CA SER A 52 25.32 -24.42 4.25
C SER A 52 26.80 -24.14 4.13
N ASP A 53 27.35 -24.60 3.02
CA ASP A 53 28.69 -24.29 2.53
C ASP A 53 28.78 -22.81 2.18
N ALA A 54 29.19 -21.98 3.15
CA ALA A 54 29.59 -20.61 2.95
C ALA A 54 31.13 -20.60 2.89
N GLY A 55 31.65 -20.49 1.68
CA GLY A 55 33.07 -20.26 1.42
C GLY A 55 33.58 -19.05 2.20
N PRO A 56 34.88 -19.03 2.56
CA PRO A 56 35.45 -18.00 3.42
C PRO A 56 35.45 -16.64 2.73
N GLU A 57 34.99 -15.63 3.45
CA GLU A 57 35.15 -14.22 3.07
C GLU A 57 36.62 -13.91 2.76
N PRO A 58 36.92 -13.13 1.72
CA PRO A 58 38.30 -12.70 1.43
C PRO A 58 38.79 -11.77 2.54
N ARG A 59 39.87 -12.16 3.19
CA ARG A 59 40.61 -11.28 4.10
C ARG A 59 41.05 -10.02 3.36
N PRO A 60 41.05 -8.84 3.99
CA PRO A 60 41.58 -7.65 3.40
C PRO A 60 43.10 -7.84 3.14
N GLU A 61 43.52 -7.54 1.94
CA GLU A 61 44.91 -7.58 1.54
C GLU A 61 45.74 -6.60 2.41
N PRO A 62 46.96 -6.99 2.81
CA PRO A 62 47.86 -6.08 3.51
C PRO A 62 48.33 -4.96 2.54
N TRP A 63 48.43 -3.77 3.09
CA TRP A 63 48.92 -2.60 2.39
C TRP A 63 50.27 -2.90 1.72
N PRO A 64 50.52 -2.44 0.48
CA PRO A 64 51.79 -2.66 -0.18
C PRO A 64 52.91 -1.95 0.58
N GLU A 65 53.93 -2.72 0.97
CA GLU A 65 55.19 -2.20 1.43
C GLU A 65 55.80 -1.31 0.32
N PHE A 66 56.04 -0.05 0.66
CA PHE A 66 56.82 0.83 -0.18
C PHE A 66 58.27 0.32 -0.24
N THR A 67 58.59 -0.43 -1.26
CA THR A 67 60.00 -0.65 -1.62
C THR A 67 60.54 0.65 -2.23
N GLU A 68 61.47 1.27 -1.54
CA GLU A 68 62.30 2.36 -2.05
C GLU A 68 62.96 1.92 -3.36
N LYS A 69 62.44 2.40 -4.49
CA LYS A 69 63.22 2.44 -5.72
C LYS A 69 64.00 3.71 -5.68
N THR A 70 65.32 3.56 -5.39
CA THR A 70 66.33 4.55 -5.68
C THR A 70 66.24 4.95 -7.15
N GLN A 71 65.71 6.12 -7.43
CA GLN A 71 65.90 6.78 -8.70
C GLN A 71 67.20 7.59 -8.61
N ASP A 72 68.12 7.33 -9.57
CA ASP A 72 69.34 8.06 -9.82
C ASP A 72 69.01 9.56 -9.92
N VAL A 73 69.52 10.32 -8.95
CA VAL A 73 69.60 11.78 -9.00
C VAL A 73 71.00 12.14 -9.53
N PRO A 74 71.12 12.92 -10.60
CA PRO A 74 72.46 13.32 -11.12
C PRO A 74 73.15 14.13 -10.07
N ALA A 75 74.40 13.73 -9.80
CA ALA A 75 75.30 14.40 -8.92
C ALA A 75 75.67 15.82 -9.44
N TRP A 76 75.18 16.80 -8.69
CA TRP A 76 75.59 18.19 -8.84
C TRP A 76 75.93 18.79 -7.47
N PHE A 77 76.99 18.28 -6.85
CA PHE A 77 77.66 18.97 -5.74
C PHE A 77 79.10 19.27 -6.11
N PRO A 78 79.52 20.52 -5.99
CA PRO A 78 80.92 20.83 -6.13
C PRO A 78 81.67 20.24 -4.94
N SER A 79 82.82 19.65 -5.24
CA SER A 79 83.80 19.07 -4.32
C SER A 79 84.10 20.00 -3.14
N GLU A 80 83.92 19.49 -1.93
CA GLU A 80 84.36 20.16 -0.71
C GLU A 80 85.86 20.38 -0.75
N PRO A 81 86.33 21.58 -0.33
CA PRO A 81 87.74 21.76 -0.02
C PRO A 81 88.03 21.07 1.32
N ALA A 82 89.22 20.47 1.39
CA ALA A 82 89.80 19.80 2.55
C ALA A 82 89.63 20.62 3.85
N PRO A 83 89.42 19.97 4.99
CA PRO A 83 89.26 20.68 6.26
C PRO A 83 90.55 21.38 6.63
N SER A 84 90.50 22.67 6.67
CA SER A 84 91.49 23.45 7.36
C SER A 84 91.34 23.23 8.86
N ASP A 85 92.40 22.73 9.46
CA ASP A 85 92.61 22.60 10.90
C ASP A 85 92.53 23.98 11.54
N ASP A 86 91.36 24.45 11.94
CA ASP A 86 91.23 25.63 12.78
C ASP A 86 90.67 25.18 14.16
N SER A 87 91.62 24.68 14.95
CA SER A 87 91.41 24.35 16.34
C SER A 87 91.32 25.63 17.19
N SER A 88 90.26 26.42 16.99
CA SER A 88 89.87 27.40 17.99
C SER A 88 88.95 26.71 19.01
N GLY A 89 89.53 25.77 19.75
CA GLY A 89 88.92 25.17 20.91
C GLY A 89 88.59 26.23 21.94
N MET A 90 87.26 26.45 22.18
CA MET A 90 86.88 27.24 23.30
C MET A 90 87.66 26.85 24.56
N SER A 91 88.21 27.83 25.24
CA SER A 91 89.00 27.62 26.46
C SER A 91 88.24 26.80 27.50
N PRO A 92 88.87 25.92 28.24
CA PRO A 92 88.23 25.09 29.24
C PRO A 92 87.31 25.88 30.20
N GLU A 93 87.69 27.13 30.49
CA GLU A 93 86.90 28.05 31.30
C GLU A 93 85.60 28.49 30.64
N ARG A 94 85.62 28.79 29.33
CA ARG A 94 84.40 29.15 28.61
C ARG A 94 83.45 27.96 28.47
N ARG A 95 83.94 26.72 28.29
CA ARG A 95 83.15 25.49 28.30
C ARG A 95 82.53 25.25 29.68
N ARG A 96 83.25 25.53 30.75
CA ARG A 96 82.74 25.42 32.16
C ARG A 96 81.72 26.49 32.42
N GLN A 97 81.87 27.72 31.98
CA GLN A 97 80.90 28.81 32.11
C GLN A 97 79.64 28.53 31.28
N LEU A 98 79.79 28.03 30.03
CA LEU A 98 78.63 27.61 29.22
C LEU A 98 77.84 26.43 29.86
N ARG A 99 78.55 25.43 30.40
CA ARG A 99 77.95 24.32 31.11
C ARG A 99 77.21 24.80 32.39
N LEU A 100 77.80 25.66 33.15
CA LEU A 100 77.21 26.25 34.34
C LEU A 100 75.97 27.13 33.99
N ALA A 101 76.08 27.92 32.89
CA ALA A 101 74.98 28.71 32.36
C ALA A 101 73.84 27.81 31.83
N LEU A 102 74.17 26.71 31.17
CA LEU A 102 73.18 25.74 30.65
C LEU A 102 72.53 24.98 31.79
N ILE A 103 73.28 24.58 32.82
CA ILE A 103 72.74 23.98 34.03
C ILE A 103 71.86 25.00 34.78
N GLY A 104 72.29 26.24 34.91
CA GLY A 104 71.50 27.31 35.49
C GLY A 104 70.17 27.55 34.72
N ALA A 105 70.27 27.59 33.39
CA ALA A 105 69.09 27.70 32.51
C ALA A 105 68.10 26.50 32.66
N LEU A 106 68.62 25.27 32.74
CA LEU A 106 67.85 24.08 32.97
C LEU A 106 67.18 24.08 34.36
N VAL A 107 67.90 24.52 35.38
CA VAL A 107 67.33 24.67 36.74
C VAL A 107 66.22 25.71 36.75
N VAL A 108 66.43 26.88 36.11
CA VAL A 108 65.38 27.91 35.99
C VAL A 108 64.17 27.40 35.19
N LEU A 109 64.40 26.70 34.07
CA LEU A 109 63.36 26.09 33.29
C LEU A 109 62.62 25.02 34.12
N GLY A 110 63.35 24.19 34.88
CA GLY A 110 62.74 23.21 35.80
C GLY A 110 61.91 23.84 36.89
N LEU A 111 62.39 24.94 37.49
CA LEU A 111 61.63 25.70 38.47
C LEU A 111 60.38 26.36 37.86
N LEU A 112 60.54 26.97 36.66
CA LEU A 112 59.39 27.54 35.95
C LEU A 112 58.36 26.46 35.58
N TYR A 113 58.80 25.26 35.18
CA TYR A 113 57.95 24.13 34.93
C TYR A 113 57.19 23.67 36.19
N ILE A 114 57.88 23.54 37.32
CA ILE A 114 57.26 23.17 38.62
C ILE A 114 56.24 24.22 39.06
N VAL A 115 56.61 25.52 38.96
CA VAL A 115 55.69 26.63 39.27
C VAL A 115 54.51 26.60 38.32
N GLY A 116 54.71 26.42 37.01
CA GLY A 116 53.64 26.29 36.02
C GLY A 116 52.74 25.12 36.32
N PHE A 117 53.28 23.93 36.65
CA PHE A 117 52.53 22.76 37.05
C PHE A 117 51.65 22.99 38.29
N ILE A 118 52.20 23.62 39.33
CA ILE A 118 51.46 23.94 40.54
C ILE A 118 50.35 24.97 40.22
N MET A 119 50.65 25.97 39.41
CA MET A 119 49.71 27.04 39.07
C MET A 119 48.53 26.53 38.23
N THR A 120 48.72 25.50 37.37
CA THR A 120 47.63 24.89 36.56
C THR A 120 46.54 24.27 37.43
N GLY A 121 46.80 23.85 38.69
CA GLY A 121 45.78 23.33 39.60
C GLY A 121 45.21 24.37 40.57
N LEU A 122 45.83 25.56 40.64
CA LEU A 122 45.43 26.61 41.59
C LEU A 122 44.58 27.71 40.94
N ARG A 123 44.72 27.93 39.66
CA ARG A 123 44.03 29.02 38.94
C ARG A 123 43.58 28.59 37.54
N MET A 124 42.37 29.06 37.17
CA MET A 124 41.84 28.96 35.83
C MET A 124 42.71 29.77 34.85
N PRO A 125 42.79 29.34 33.58
CA PRO A 125 43.51 30.06 32.52
C PRO A 125 43.03 31.51 32.36
N ALA A 126 43.95 32.38 31.81
CA ALA A 126 43.56 33.72 31.42
C ALA A 126 42.48 33.69 30.33
N ASN A 127 41.52 34.58 30.39
CA ASN A 127 40.37 34.68 29.46
C ASN A 127 39.58 33.36 29.31
N ALA A 128 39.54 32.55 30.38
CA ALA A 128 38.73 31.33 30.39
C ALA A 128 37.26 31.64 30.59
N THR A 129 36.38 31.05 29.73
CA THR A 129 34.94 31.08 29.90
C THR A 129 34.37 29.66 29.78
N ILE A 130 33.31 29.37 30.55
CA ILE A 130 32.55 28.10 30.48
C ILE A 130 31.10 28.45 30.19
N GLY A 131 30.59 28.07 29.03
CA GLY A 131 29.22 28.43 28.66
C GLY A 131 28.94 29.94 28.68
N GLY A 132 29.93 30.76 28.37
CA GLY A 132 29.86 32.22 28.43
C GLY A 132 30.11 32.82 29.83
N VAL A 133 30.19 32.01 30.90
CA VAL A 133 30.51 32.46 32.26
C VAL A 133 32.01 32.70 32.36
N GLU A 134 32.42 33.93 32.72
CA GLU A 134 33.82 34.28 32.88
C GLU A 134 34.40 33.66 34.16
N VAL A 135 35.46 32.86 34.03
CA VAL A 135 36.16 32.18 35.13
C VAL A 135 37.65 32.49 35.17
N SER A 136 38.08 33.46 34.36
CA SER A 136 39.49 33.85 34.20
C SER A 136 40.19 34.13 35.50
N GLY A 137 41.32 33.44 35.77
CA GLY A 137 42.16 33.64 36.93
C GLY A 137 41.54 33.27 38.29
N MET A 138 40.31 32.78 38.34
CA MET A 138 39.64 32.30 39.55
C MET A 138 40.32 31.03 40.10
N SER A 139 40.14 30.72 41.35
CA SER A 139 40.41 29.36 41.82
C SER A 139 39.42 28.38 41.22
N PRO A 140 39.75 27.09 41.05
CA PRO A 140 38.77 26.09 40.56
C PRO A 140 37.50 26.04 41.42
N GLY A 141 37.60 26.28 42.72
CA GLY A 141 36.43 26.33 43.61
C GLY A 141 35.54 27.56 43.38
N ASP A 142 36.16 28.76 43.18
CA ASP A 142 35.38 29.97 42.85
C ASP A 142 34.77 29.90 41.46
N ALA A 143 35.53 29.36 40.47
CA ALA A 143 35.04 29.11 39.14
C ALA A 143 33.82 28.15 39.14
N ARG A 144 33.91 27.06 39.94
CA ARG A 144 32.80 26.15 40.16
C ARG A 144 31.54 26.87 40.69
N ALA A 145 31.73 27.68 41.75
CA ALA A 145 30.61 28.42 42.34
C ALA A 145 30.00 29.48 41.40
N ALA A 146 30.85 30.07 40.51
CA ALA A 146 30.38 31.02 39.51
C ALA A 146 29.57 30.33 38.42
N VAL A 147 30.08 29.20 37.86
CA VAL A 147 29.42 28.43 36.83
C VAL A 147 28.13 27.80 37.34
N ASP A 148 28.15 27.23 38.56
CA ASP A 148 26.96 26.65 39.18
C ASP A 148 25.84 27.71 39.35
N ARG A 149 26.19 28.89 39.87
CA ARG A 149 25.21 29.98 40.06
C ARG A 149 24.56 30.45 38.77
N GLU A 150 25.31 30.49 37.66
CA GLU A 150 24.82 30.99 36.35
C GLU A 150 24.15 29.91 35.51
N LEU A 151 24.68 28.67 35.49
CA LEU A 151 24.17 27.64 34.59
C LEU A 151 23.16 26.69 35.24
N SER A 152 23.29 26.39 36.55
CA SER A 152 22.38 25.45 37.23
C SER A 152 20.91 25.88 37.28
N PRO A 153 20.56 27.17 37.31
CA PRO A 153 19.15 27.58 37.16
C PRO A 153 18.50 27.16 35.84
N HIS A 154 19.28 26.91 34.81
CA HIS A 154 18.83 26.53 33.47
C HIS A 154 18.76 25.01 33.27
N ILE A 155 19.14 24.22 34.28
CA ILE A 155 18.94 22.77 34.29
C ILE A 155 17.44 22.50 34.25
N GLY A 156 16.95 21.83 33.21
CA GLY A 156 15.53 21.54 33.00
C GLY A 156 14.78 22.54 32.12
N GLU A 157 15.44 23.62 31.65
CA GLU A 157 14.87 24.45 30.59
C GLU A 157 14.94 23.72 29.26
N GLU A 158 13.83 23.77 28.51
CA GLU A 158 13.73 23.13 27.18
C GLU A 158 14.68 23.80 26.20
N VAL A 159 15.31 22.98 25.35
CA VAL A 159 16.05 23.47 24.20
C VAL A 159 15.08 23.61 23.02
N VAL A 160 14.91 24.82 22.52
CA VAL A 160 14.02 25.11 21.40
C VAL A 160 14.82 25.13 20.11
N LEU A 161 14.39 24.32 19.14
CA LEU A 161 14.89 24.37 17.76
C LEU A 161 13.82 24.99 16.88
N GLU A 162 14.24 25.69 15.83
CA GLU A 162 13.34 26.30 14.86
C GLU A 162 13.70 25.89 13.43
N HIS A 163 12.69 25.71 12.61
CA HIS A 163 12.83 25.58 11.17
C HIS A 163 11.64 26.21 10.46
N GLU A 164 11.86 27.20 9.61
CA GLU A 164 10.83 27.93 8.84
C GLU A 164 9.65 28.43 9.70
N GLY A 165 9.94 28.93 10.93
CA GLY A 165 8.93 29.45 11.85
C GLY A 165 8.19 28.38 12.64
N LYS A 166 8.59 27.13 12.53
CA LYS A 166 8.08 26.02 13.34
C LYS A 166 9.06 25.66 14.43
N GLU A 167 8.60 25.72 15.67
CA GLU A 167 9.40 25.39 16.84
C GLU A 167 9.25 23.92 17.23
N PHE A 168 10.36 23.35 17.71
CA PHE A 168 10.45 22.00 18.25
C PHE A 168 11.14 22.08 19.61
N THR A 169 10.51 21.57 20.63
CA THR A 169 11.06 21.57 21.98
C THR A 169 11.71 20.23 22.32
N VAL A 170 12.88 20.29 22.93
CA VAL A 170 13.61 19.13 23.46
C VAL A 170 13.62 19.25 24.98
N ASP A 171 12.87 18.39 25.64
CA ASP A 171 12.90 18.24 27.09
C ASP A 171 14.24 17.61 27.51
N PRO A 172 15.09 18.31 28.27
CA PRO A 172 16.38 17.78 28.70
C PRO A 172 16.31 16.45 29.43
N LYS A 173 15.27 16.26 30.24
CA LYS A 173 15.07 15.03 31.01
C LYS A 173 14.73 13.85 30.06
N ALA A 174 13.88 14.06 29.06
CA ALA A 174 13.54 13.05 28.07
C ALA A 174 14.71 12.73 27.13
N ALA A 175 15.60 13.70 26.92
CA ALA A 175 16.83 13.54 26.11
C ALA A 175 18.02 13.00 26.92
N GLY A 176 17.86 12.72 28.21
CA GLY A 176 18.94 12.28 29.09
C GLY A 176 20.07 13.29 29.26
N LEU A 177 19.79 14.61 29.05
CA LEU A 177 20.80 15.65 29.17
C LEU A 177 21.13 15.90 30.62
N THR A 178 22.41 15.75 30.98
CA THR A 178 22.91 16.00 32.33
C THR A 178 24.14 16.90 32.29
N PHE A 179 24.20 17.84 33.24
CA PHE A 179 25.30 18.79 33.35
C PHE A 179 26.36 18.28 34.32
N ASP A 180 27.59 18.09 33.81
CA ASP A 180 28.76 17.74 34.61
C ASP A 180 29.60 18.99 34.92
N LEU A 181 29.31 19.60 36.07
CA LEU A 181 29.98 20.80 36.50
C LEU A 181 31.48 20.58 36.77
N ASP A 182 31.85 19.43 37.36
CA ASP A 182 33.26 19.14 37.69
C ASP A 182 34.06 18.92 36.41
N ARG A 183 33.55 18.15 35.48
CA ARG A 183 34.19 17.93 34.17
C ARG A 183 34.28 19.24 33.35
N SER A 184 33.29 20.14 33.51
CA SER A 184 33.34 21.45 32.85
C SER A 184 34.51 22.30 33.33
N ILE A 185 34.76 22.32 34.65
CA ILE A 185 35.90 23.02 35.25
C ILE A 185 37.20 22.38 34.85
N GLU A 186 37.32 21.06 34.84
CA GLU A 186 38.52 20.33 34.38
C GLU A 186 38.85 20.60 32.94
N ASN A 187 37.84 20.55 32.04
CA ASN A 187 37.98 20.82 30.60
C ASN A 187 38.46 22.27 30.35
N ALA A 188 38.03 23.22 31.15
CA ALA A 188 38.44 24.61 31.07
C ALA A 188 39.82 24.86 31.71
N GLY A 189 40.51 23.83 32.21
CA GLY A 189 41.88 23.92 32.73
C GLY A 189 41.95 24.03 34.26
N GLY A 190 40.89 23.69 34.98
CA GLY A 190 40.84 23.71 36.44
C GLY A 190 41.55 22.55 37.16
N ASN A 191 42.40 21.78 36.45
CA ASN A 191 43.15 20.64 36.95
C ASN A 191 44.65 20.79 36.79
N HIS A 192 45.45 20.07 37.60
CA HIS A 192 46.90 20.01 37.41
C HIS A 192 47.26 19.35 36.08
N SER A 193 48.07 20.00 35.28
CA SER A 193 48.45 19.47 33.99
C SER A 193 49.98 19.53 33.80
N PRO A 194 50.61 18.40 33.43
CA PRO A 194 52.03 18.37 33.10
C PRO A 194 52.36 18.94 31.70
N ASP A 195 51.36 19.33 30.92
CA ASP A 195 51.54 19.87 29.57
C ASP A 195 52.02 21.31 29.62
N PRO A 196 53.24 21.61 29.10
CA PRO A 196 53.78 22.98 29.08
C PRO A 196 52.91 23.97 28.30
N ARG A 197 52.13 23.48 27.31
CA ARG A 197 51.22 24.33 26.51
C ARG A 197 50.09 24.88 27.41
N LYS A 198 49.54 24.05 28.30
CA LYS A 198 48.55 24.48 29.29
C LYS A 198 49.12 25.44 30.31
N MET A 199 50.38 25.27 30.73
CA MET A 199 51.09 26.21 31.59
C MET A 199 51.28 27.61 30.96
N ILE A 200 51.63 27.66 29.67
CA ILE A 200 51.70 28.90 28.90
C ILE A 200 50.29 29.51 28.72
N GLY A 201 49.30 28.69 28.52
CA GLY A 201 47.89 29.07 28.38
C GLY A 201 47.31 29.77 29.61
N LEU A 202 47.88 29.55 30.84
CA LEU A 202 47.49 30.29 32.05
C LEU A 202 47.67 31.81 31.91
N VAL A 203 48.62 32.26 31.04
CA VAL A 203 48.99 33.68 30.89
C VAL A 203 48.54 34.27 29.56
N PHE A 204 48.57 33.50 28.51
CA PHE A 204 48.44 33.99 27.13
C PHE A 204 47.33 33.32 26.31
N GLY A 205 46.44 32.55 26.93
CA GLY A 205 45.40 31.81 26.20
C GLY A 205 44.05 32.52 26.21
N THR A 206 43.22 32.23 25.17
CA THR A 206 41.75 32.40 25.23
C THR A 206 41.17 30.99 25.27
N HIS A 207 40.41 30.67 26.34
CA HIS A 207 39.87 29.33 26.56
C HIS A 207 38.34 29.44 26.74
N ALA A 208 37.62 29.56 25.62
CA ALA A 208 36.17 29.38 25.62
C ALA A 208 35.86 27.87 25.56
N THR A 209 35.18 27.36 26.58
CA THR A 209 34.84 25.94 26.71
C THR A 209 33.33 25.82 26.84
N ASP A 210 32.75 24.89 26.10
CA ASP A 210 31.34 24.54 26.28
C ASP A 210 31.17 23.79 27.60
N PRO A 211 30.03 23.91 28.29
CA PRO A 211 29.71 23.07 29.45
C PRO A 211 29.83 21.59 29.10
N ALA A 212 30.38 20.79 29.98
CA ALA A 212 30.38 19.35 29.82
C ALA A 212 28.98 18.80 30.07
N VAL A 213 28.38 18.29 29.05
CA VAL A 213 27.02 17.74 29.06
C VAL A 213 27.09 16.29 28.59
N ASP A 214 26.49 15.38 29.35
CA ASP A 214 26.21 14.02 28.90
C ASP A 214 24.78 13.96 28.38
N ALA A 215 24.53 13.10 27.41
CA ALA A 215 23.25 12.84 26.82
C ALA A 215 23.00 11.32 26.74
N ASP A 216 21.77 10.91 26.80
CA ASP A 216 21.42 9.55 26.34
C ASP A 216 21.35 9.56 24.81
N ASP A 217 22.31 8.88 24.19
CA ASP A 217 22.47 8.90 22.74
C ASP A 217 21.24 8.34 22.02
N ASP A 218 20.58 7.33 22.56
CA ASP A 218 19.41 6.69 21.94
C ASP A 218 18.16 7.55 22.07
N GLU A 219 17.91 8.13 23.25
CA GLU A 219 16.77 8.99 23.51
C GLU A 219 16.86 10.29 22.70
N LEU A 220 18.01 10.98 22.76
CA LEU A 220 18.22 12.21 22.00
C LEU A 220 18.15 11.97 20.49
N ALA A 221 18.76 10.89 19.99
CA ALA A 221 18.63 10.51 18.58
C ALA A 221 17.18 10.17 18.20
N GLY A 222 16.40 9.61 19.14
CA GLY A 222 14.95 9.38 18.98
C GLY A 222 14.17 10.68 18.78
N ILE A 223 14.41 11.66 19.62
CA ILE A 223 13.80 12.99 19.52
C ILE A 223 14.18 13.67 18.20
N VAL A 224 15.46 13.65 17.84
CA VAL A 224 15.94 14.24 16.57
C VAL A 224 15.34 13.52 15.36
N ARG A 225 15.12 12.20 15.40
CA ARG A 225 14.40 11.48 14.34
C ARG A 225 12.95 11.95 14.21
N ALA A 226 12.27 12.22 15.32
CA ALA A 226 10.90 12.74 15.29
C ALA A 226 10.84 14.15 14.65
N ILE A 227 11.82 15.02 14.97
CA ILE A 227 11.98 16.33 14.34
C ILE A 227 12.21 16.15 12.84
N ALA A 228 13.12 15.26 12.46
CA ALA A 228 13.43 14.98 11.06
C ALA A 228 12.20 14.51 10.28
N THR A 229 11.36 13.65 10.83
CA THR A 229 10.12 13.20 10.18
C THR A 229 9.18 14.37 9.81
N THR A 230 9.30 15.49 10.53
CA THR A 230 8.45 16.68 10.31
C THR A 230 9.10 17.70 9.35
N VAL A 231 10.43 17.76 9.34
CA VAL A 231 11.21 18.74 8.58
C VAL A 231 11.66 18.20 7.24
N ASP A 232 11.99 16.91 7.17
CA ASP A 232 12.49 16.27 5.94
C ASP A 232 11.44 16.39 4.81
N GLN A 233 11.89 16.79 3.64
CA GLN A 233 11.12 16.82 2.40
C GLN A 233 11.79 15.90 1.40
N GLU A 234 11.03 14.96 0.85
CA GLU A 234 11.55 14.04 -0.14
C GLU A 234 11.92 14.77 -1.44
N VAL A 235 12.99 14.33 -2.06
CA VAL A 235 13.37 14.74 -3.42
C VAL A 235 12.28 14.29 -4.38
N VAL A 236 11.83 15.19 -5.23
CA VAL A 236 10.96 14.84 -6.35
C VAL A 236 11.82 14.73 -7.60
N GLU A 237 12.01 13.50 -8.07
CA GLU A 237 12.75 13.26 -9.31
C GLU A 237 11.97 13.69 -10.55
N ALA A 238 12.68 14.13 -11.58
CA ALA A 238 12.13 14.40 -12.89
C ALA A 238 11.49 13.13 -13.48
N GLN A 239 10.36 13.27 -14.15
CA GLN A 239 9.66 12.16 -14.79
C GLN A 239 8.85 12.66 -15.99
N ILE A 240 8.67 11.81 -17.01
CA ILE A 240 7.72 12.07 -18.10
C ILE A 240 6.74 10.92 -18.15
N THR A 241 5.45 11.24 -18.09
CA THR A 241 4.34 10.28 -18.26
C THR A 241 3.56 10.61 -19.53
N PHE A 242 2.72 9.68 -20.00
CA PHE A 242 2.05 9.84 -21.28
C PHE A 242 0.52 9.66 -21.19
N PRO A 243 -0.18 10.43 -20.34
CA PRO A 243 -1.63 10.32 -20.21
C PRO A 243 -2.30 10.65 -21.55
N LYS A 244 -3.15 9.73 -22.03
CA LYS A 244 -3.85 9.86 -23.33
C LYS A 244 -2.89 10.11 -24.49
N GLY A 245 -1.67 9.57 -24.44
CA GLY A 245 -0.67 9.73 -25.49
C GLY A 245 -0.03 11.11 -25.58
N LYS A 246 -0.06 11.92 -24.53
CA LYS A 246 0.60 13.22 -24.47
C LYS A 246 1.74 13.21 -23.47
N PRO A 247 2.96 13.63 -23.82
CA PRO A 247 4.05 13.72 -22.90
C PRO A 247 3.74 14.80 -21.84
N THR A 248 3.78 14.41 -20.58
CA THR A 248 3.48 15.25 -19.44
C THR A 248 4.65 15.19 -18.47
N PRO A 249 5.44 16.27 -18.34
CA PRO A 249 6.58 16.31 -17.45
C PRO A 249 6.14 16.52 -16.00
N ARG A 250 6.81 15.83 -15.08
CA ARG A 250 6.82 16.15 -13.65
C ARG A 250 8.12 16.87 -13.34
N GLN A 251 8.00 18.12 -12.87
CA GLN A 251 9.15 18.95 -12.54
C GLN A 251 9.91 18.39 -11.34
N PRO A 252 11.24 18.35 -11.42
CA PRO A 252 12.07 17.97 -10.30
C PRO A 252 12.00 19.03 -9.20
N LYS A 253 12.10 18.60 -7.94
CA LYS A 253 12.15 19.49 -6.78
C LYS A 253 13.19 18.96 -5.80
N ALA A 254 14.09 19.85 -5.36
CA ALA A 254 15.04 19.50 -4.32
C ALA A 254 14.31 19.10 -3.03
N GLY A 255 14.85 18.13 -2.35
CA GLY A 255 14.46 17.72 -1.03
C GLY A 255 15.23 18.47 0.05
N LEU A 256 14.84 18.26 1.29
CA LEU A 256 15.49 18.78 2.48
C LEU A 256 15.64 17.65 3.48
N VAL A 257 16.81 17.52 4.09
CA VAL A 257 17.05 16.51 5.12
C VAL A 257 17.69 17.13 6.35
N VAL A 258 17.24 16.74 7.52
CA VAL A 258 17.85 17.13 8.78
C VAL A 258 19.19 16.41 8.95
N ARG A 259 20.24 17.17 9.19
CA ARG A 259 21.57 16.66 9.53
C ARG A 259 21.57 16.18 10.98
N LYS A 260 21.04 14.98 11.21
CA LYS A 260 20.73 14.43 12.54
C LYS A 260 21.88 14.53 13.53
N ALA A 261 23.10 14.16 13.10
CA ALA A 261 24.29 14.24 13.96
C ALA A 261 24.68 15.68 14.31
N ASP A 262 24.45 16.63 13.39
CA ASP A 262 24.69 18.06 13.67
C ASP A 262 23.63 18.62 14.62
N THR A 263 22.37 18.18 14.47
CA THR A 263 21.26 18.56 15.34
C THR A 263 21.48 18.07 16.77
N VAL A 264 21.91 16.81 16.95
CA VAL A 264 22.31 16.28 18.27
C VAL A 264 23.39 17.16 18.89
N ARG A 265 24.45 17.48 18.14
CA ARG A 265 25.53 18.37 18.62
C ARG A 265 25.04 19.78 18.92
N ALA A 266 24.13 20.31 18.10
CA ALA A 266 23.54 21.63 18.31
C ALA A 266 22.71 21.68 19.60
N VAL A 267 21.90 20.65 19.88
CA VAL A 267 21.12 20.53 21.12
C VAL A 267 22.03 20.47 22.33
N ILE A 268 23.06 19.61 22.32
CA ILE A 268 24.01 19.47 23.44
C ILE A 268 24.74 20.81 23.71
N ARG A 269 25.17 21.53 22.66
CA ARG A 269 25.83 22.83 22.81
C ARG A 269 24.88 23.92 23.29
N ALA A 270 23.62 23.89 22.86
CA ALA A 270 22.61 24.88 23.21
C ALA A 270 22.13 24.71 24.65
N TYR A 271 22.16 23.48 25.16
CA TYR A 271 21.71 23.18 26.51
C TYR A 271 22.47 24.02 27.54
N LEU A 272 21.77 24.65 28.47
CA LEU A 272 22.22 25.59 29.51
C LEU A 272 22.66 26.97 29.01
N VAL A 273 23.01 27.15 27.72
CA VAL A 273 23.60 28.41 27.20
C VAL A 273 22.74 29.18 26.25
N ALA A 274 21.91 28.50 25.43
CA ALA A 274 21.01 29.17 24.50
C ALA A 274 19.91 29.94 25.25
N ARG A 275 19.62 31.14 24.77
CA ARG A 275 18.58 32.01 25.31
C ARG A 275 17.44 32.27 24.31
N GLY A 276 17.29 31.36 23.32
CA GLY A 276 16.28 31.42 22.29
C GLY A 276 16.40 30.23 21.36
N PRO A 277 15.51 30.13 20.37
CA PRO A 277 15.51 29.04 19.41
C PRO A 277 16.85 28.98 18.64
N ILE A 278 17.30 27.78 18.34
CA ILE A 278 18.43 27.49 17.46
C ILE A 278 17.92 26.86 16.16
N ASP A 279 18.56 27.15 15.04
CA ASP A 279 18.18 26.58 13.75
C ASP A 279 18.38 25.05 13.74
N VAL A 280 17.42 24.31 13.16
CA VAL A 280 17.62 22.90 12.85
C VAL A 280 18.61 22.76 11.69
N PRO A 281 19.78 22.13 11.90
CA PRO A 281 20.74 21.92 10.81
C PRO A 281 20.15 21.04 9.71
N THR A 282 20.00 21.60 8.51
CA THR A 282 19.46 20.89 7.35
C THR A 282 20.48 20.85 6.21
N ALA A 283 20.23 19.99 5.24
CA ALA A 283 20.92 19.96 3.96
C ALA A 283 19.90 19.79 2.83
N VAL A 284 20.13 20.53 1.76
CA VAL A 284 19.37 20.37 0.51
C VAL A 284 19.91 19.13 -0.21
N VAL A 285 18.98 18.33 -0.74
CA VAL A 285 19.30 17.18 -1.59
C VAL A 285 18.72 17.45 -2.95
N ASP A 286 19.59 17.68 -3.91
CA ASP A 286 19.20 17.98 -5.28
C ASP A 286 18.70 16.72 -6.00
N PRO A 287 17.72 16.85 -6.92
CA PRO A 287 17.31 15.75 -7.77
C PRO A 287 18.45 15.35 -8.72
N ALA A 288 18.50 14.07 -9.07
CA ALA A 288 19.55 13.55 -9.96
C ALA A 288 19.48 14.17 -11.37
N VAL A 289 18.28 14.59 -11.80
CA VAL A 289 18.10 15.33 -13.07
C VAL A 289 17.38 16.64 -12.79
N ASP A 290 18.01 17.74 -13.19
CA ASP A 290 17.47 19.10 -13.06
C ASP A 290 16.38 19.43 -14.11
N ALA A 291 15.84 20.63 -14.03
CA ALA A 291 14.82 21.09 -14.96
C ALA A 291 15.31 21.17 -16.41
N ASP A 292 16.57 21.55 -16.62
CA ASP A 292 17.17 21.61 -17.96
C ASP A 292 17.35 20.20 -18.54
N GLY A 293 17.72 19.23 -17.71
CA GLY A 293 17.77 17.81 -18.07
C GLY A 293 16.42 17.26 -18.47
N LEU A 294 15.37 17.65 -17.75
CA LEU A 294 13.98 17.29 -18.09
C LEU A 294 13.55 17.90 -19.43
N GLU A 295 13.86 19.17 -19.70
CA GLU A 295 13.52 19.83 -20.96
C GLU A 295 14.24 19.15 -22.15
N ARG A 296 15.53 18.83 -21.99
CA ARG A 296 16.27 18.05 -22.99
C ARG A 296 15.62 16.68 -23.25
N ALA A 297 15.22 15.98 -22.19
CA ALA A 297 14.55 14.69 -22.32
C ALA A 297 13.15 14.79 -22.93
N MET A 298 12.41 15.86 -22.66
CA MET A 298 11.14 16.13 -23.34
C MET A 298 11.32 16.20 -24.86
N THR A 299 12.33 16.92 -25.33
CA THR A 299 12.62 17.11 -26.75
C THR A 299 13.21 15.85 -27.39
N SER A 300 14.11 15.14 -26.70
CA SER A 300 14.82 13.98 -27.28
C SER A 300 14.09 12.65 -27.11
N ILE A 301 13.21 12.52 -26.12
CA ILE A 301 12.49 11.28 -25.81
C ILE A 301 10.98 11.51 -25.79
N GLY A 302 10.50 12.48 -24.99
CA GLY A 302 9.09 12.67 -24.71
C GLY A 302 8.23 12.92 -25.96
N GLU A 303 8.59 13.91 -26.76
CA GLU A 303 7.90 14.27 -28.00
C GLU A 303 8.06 13.21 -29.10
N PRO A 304 9.30 12.72 -29.39
CA PRO A 304 9.48 11.64 -30.34
C PRO A 304 8.71 10.37 -29.98
N ALA A 305 8.67 10.02 -28.70
CA ALA A 305 8.03 8.78 -28.24
C ALA A 305 6.56 8.65 -28.68
N VAL A 306 5.85 9.75 -28.84
CA VAL A 306 4.42 9.76 -29.23
C VAL A 306 4.16 10.43 -30.60
N SER A 307 5.21 10.65 -31.41
CA SER A 307 5.10 11.33 -32.71
C SER A 307 4.32 10.53 -33.76
N GLY A 308 4.13 9.22 -33.56
CA GLY A 308 3.38 8.36 -34.49
C GLY A 308 3.38 6.90 -34.09
N PRO A 309 2.68 6.05 -34.85
CA PRO A 309 2.67 4.61 -34.62
C PRO A 309 4.07 4.00 -34.85
N VAL A 310 4.32 2.85 -34.21
CA VAL A 310 5.49 2.02 -34.50
C VAL A 310 5.08 0.89 -35.43
N VAL A 311 5.86 0.66 -36.47
CA VAL A 311 5.63 -0.43 -37.42
C VAL A 311 6.25 -1.71 -36.90
N ILE A 312 5.41 -2.69 -36.54
CA ILE A 312 5.88 -4.02 -36.12
C ILE A 312 5.98 -4.90 -37.40
N ARG A 313 7.13 -5.52 -37.61
CA ARG A 313 7.42 -6.47 -38.69
C ARG A 313 7.56 -7.87 -38.11
N VAL A 314 6.77 -8.81 -38.60
CA VAL A 314 6.81 -10.23 -38.24
C VAL A 314 6.88 -11.06 -39.50
N GLY A 315 8.08 -11.44 -39.88
CA GLY A 315 8.32 -12.00 -41.22
C GLY A 315 7.86 -11.05 -42.33
N GLU A 316 6.98 -11.50 -43.20
CA GLU A 316 6.41 -10.67 -44.30
C GLU A 316 5.27 -9.74 -43.84
N LYS A 317 4.72 -9.95 -42.65
CA LYS A 317 3.59 -9.17 -42.13
C LYS A 317 4.05 -7.87 -41.47
N LYS A 318 3.27 -6.82 -41.70
CA LYS A 318 3.47 -5.51 -41.06
C LYS A 318 2.19 -5.06 -40.36
N VAL A 319 2.31 -4.59 -39.14
CA VAL A 319 1.20 -4.03 -38.34
C VAL A 319 1.65 -2.75 -37.70
N ASN A 320 0.77 -1.76 -37.69
CA ASN A 320 1.01 -0.50 -37.02
C ASN A 320 0.52 -0.60 -35.57
N LEU A 321 1.43 -0.44 -34.62
CA LEU A 321 1.09 -0.28 -33.21
C LEU A 321 0.80 1.19 -32.93
N PRO A 322 -0.45 1.59 -32.67
CA PRO A 322 -0.79 2.99 -32.47
C PRO A 322 -0.25 3.50 -31.14
N VAL A 323 -0.01 4.81 -31.04
CA VAL A 323 0.44 5.47 -29.79
C VAL A 323 -0.44 5.11 -28.62
N SER A 324 -1.76 5.06 -28.80
CA SER A 324 -2.73 4.71 -27.76
C SER A 324 -2.53 3.31 -27.15
N ALA A 325 -1.82 2.42 -27.85
CA ALA A 325 -1.58 1.06 -27.38
C ALA A 325 -0.35 0.96 -26.46
N TYR A 326 0.71 1.74 -26.71
CA TYR A 326 1.95 1.66 -25.90
C TYR A 326 2.16 2.85 -24.96
N ALA A 327 1.63 4.03 -25.25
CA ALA A 327 1.83 5.21 -24.41
C ALA A 327 1.34 5.05 -22.96
N PRO A 328 0.24 4.33 -22.65
CA PRO A 328 -0.16 4.07 -21.27
C PRO A 328 0.82 3.20 -20.48
N ALA A 329 1.64 2.41 -21.18
CA ALA A 329 2.67 1.56 -20.57
C ALA A 329 4.04 2.25 -20.51
N LEU A 330 4.21 3.37 -21.21
CA LEU A 330 5.47 4.11 -21.31
C LEU A 330 5.61 5.12 -20.18
N VAL A 331 6.80 5.18 -19.62
CA VAL A 331 7.23 6.19 -18.65
C VAL A 331 8.71 6.51 -18.88
N VAL A 332 9.13 7.74 -18.60
CA VAL A 332 10.55 8.11 -18.59
C VAL A 332 10.91 8.46 -17.17
N LEU A 333 11.81 7.68 -16.59
CA LEU A 333 12.25 7.77 -15.20
C LEU A 333 13.74 8.06 -15.11
N VAL A 334 14.17 8.59 -13.96
CA VAL A 334 15.60 8.74 -13.65
C VAL A 334 16.19 7.37 -13.32
N LYS A 335 17.18 6.95 -14.11
CA LYS A 335 18.03 5.79 -13.87
C LYS A 335 19.48 6.17 -14.19
N ASP A 336 20.40 5.84 -13.32
CA ASP A 336 21.83 6.18 -13.46
C ASP A 336 22.04 7.67 -13.80
N ASP A 337 21.39 8.54 -13.04
CA ASP A 337 21.43 10.01 -13.18
C ASP A 337 20.98 10.55 -14.55
N LYS A 338 20.16 9.78 -15.27
CA LYS A 338 19.62 10.16 -16.58
C LYS A 338 18.16 9.77 -16.71
N LEU A 339 17.39 10.55 -17.44
CA LEU A 339 16.02 10.18 -17.84
C LEU A 339 16.08 9.12 -18.94
N GLN A 340 15.54 7.94 -18.64
CA GLN A 340 15.50 6.79 -19.54
C GLN A 340 14.06 6.31 -19.75
N PRO A 341 13.65 5.97 -20.99
CA PRO A 341 12.34 5.43 -21.25
C PRO A 341 12.25 3.98 -20.76
N GLU A 342 11.11 3.65 -20.18
CA GLU A 342 10.75 2.30 -19.73
C GLU A 342 9.32 2.00 -20.17
N ILE A 343 9.08 0.76 -20.61
CA ILE A 343 7.77 0.27 -20.98
C ILE A 343 7.42 -0.89 -20.07
N ASP A 344 6.30 -0.76 -19.38
CA ASP A 344 5.72 -1.78 -18.53
C ASP A 344 5.09 -2.89 -19.42
N PRO A 345 5.65 -4.11 -19.44
CA PRO A 345 5.15 -5.17 -20.30
C PRO A 345 3.75 -5.66 -19.91
N GLU A 346 3.38 -5.61 -18.63
CA GLU A 346 2.04 -6.02 -18.19
C GLU A 346 0.97 -5.06 -18.72
N LYS A 347 1.23 -3.75 -18.66
CA LYS A 347 0.34 -2.74 -19.24
C LYS A 347 0.31 -2.79 -20.76
N LEU A 348 1.40 -3.22 -21.39
CA LEU A 348 1.50 -3.37 -22.85
C LEU A 348 0.76 -4.60 -23.37
N ALA A 349 0.69 -5.70 -22.62
CA ALA A 349 0.23 -7.03 -23.06
C ALA A 349 -1.13 -7.00 -23.76
N LYS A 350 -2.16 -6.47 -23.09
CA LYS A 350 -3.53 -6.43 -23.63
C LYS A 350 -3.68 -5.49 -24.85
N PRO A 351 -3.16 -4.24 -24.83
CA PRO A 351 -3.13 -3.37 -26.00
C PRO A 351 -2.35 -3.96 -27.18
N LEU A 352 -1.21 -4.62 -26.94
CA LEU A 352 -0.41 -5.29 -27.94
C LEU A 352 -1.21 -6.39 -28.64
N THR A 353 -1.81 -7.31 -27.88
CA THR A 353 -2.66 -8.39 -28.38
C THR A 353 -3.80 -7.84 -29.26
N ASN A 354 -4.47 -6.78 -28.81
CA ASN A 354 -5.59 -6.18 -29.55
C ASN A 354 -5.15 -5.52 -30.86
N SER A 355 -3.97 -4.89 -30.87
CA SER A 355 -3.44 -4.20 -32.06
C SER A 355 -2.81 -5.15 -33.06
N THR A 356 -2.45 -6.37 -32.66
CA THR A 356 -1.72 -7.35 -33.48
C THR A 356 -2.54 -8.60 -33.82
N THR A 357 -3.86 -8.50 -33.82
CA THR A 357 -4.79 -9.62 -34.10
C THR A 357 -4.56 -10.34 -35.45
N GLY A 358 -3.90 -9.68 -36.40
CA GLY A 358 -3.52 -10.28 -37.70
C GLY A 358 -2.20 -11.06 -37.68
N ILE A 359 -1.43 -11.05 -36.61
CA ILE A 359 -0.09 -11.64 -36.53
C ILE A 359 -0.10 -13.08 -36.02
N GLY A 360 -1.12 -13.49 -35.30
CA GLY A 360 -1.10 -14.83 -34.70
C GLY A 360 -2.50 -15.38 -34.46
N LYS A 361 -2.59 -16.23 -33.46
CA LYS A 361 -3.84 -16.78 -32.95
C LYS A 361 -3.92 -16.41 -31.45
N LYS A 362 -5.04 -15.78 -31.06
CA LYS A 362 -5.25 -15.43 -29.64
C LYS A 362 -5.25 -16.69 -28.78
N ALA A 363 -4.56 -16.66 -27.68
CA ALA A 363 -4.70 -17.64 -26.61
C ALA A 363 -6.15 -17.67 -26.11
N VAL A 364 -6.60 -18.80 -25.66
CA VAL A 364 -7.94 -18.99 -25.10
C VAL A 364 -7.79 -19.52 -23.68
N ASP A 365 -8.32 -18.78 -22.74
CA ASP A 365 -8.28 -19.16 -21.33
C ASP A 365 -9.01 -20.48 -21.07
N ALA A 366 -8.48 -21.22 -20.08
CA ALA A 366 -9.20 -22.35 -19.54
C ALA A 366 -10.47 -21.86 -18.83
N THR A 367 -11.42 -22.73 -18.68
CA THR A 367 -12.63 -22.46 -17.89
C THR A 367 -13.14 -23.75 -17.26
N VAL A 368 -14.09 -23.62 -16.34
CA VAL A 368 -14.80 -24.77 -15.78
C VAL A 368 -16.26 -24.68 -16.22
N LYS A 369 -16.79 -25.76 -16.75
CA LYS A 369 -18.19 -25.86 -17.17
C LYS A 369 -18.89 -27.03 -16.52
N ILE A 370 -20.18 -26.88 -16.27
CA ILE A 370 -20.99 -28.00 -15.75
C ILE A 370 -21.44 -28.87 -16.93
N LYS A 371 -20.98 -30.12 -16.95
CA LYS A 371 -21.42 -31.14 -17.90
C LYS A 371 -21.96 -32.36 -17.15
N ASN A 372 -23.17 -32.78 -17.49
CA ASN A 372 -23.85 -33.90 -16.84
C ASN A 372 -23.88 -33.80 -15.31
N GLY A 373 -24.12 -32.59 -14.77
CA GLY A 373 -24.18 -32.33 -13.33
C GLY A 373 -22.83 -32.41 -12.59
N LYS A 374 -21.70 -32.29 -13.30
CA LYS A 374 -20.34 -32.29 -12.73
C LYS A 374 -19.51 -31.17 -13.34
N PRO A 375 -18.65 -30.52 -12.55
CA PRO A 375 -17.70 -29.56 -13.08
C PRO A 375 -16.62 -30.28 -13.91
N VAL A 376 -16.32 -29.71 -15.06
CA VAL A 376 -15.32 -30.23 -16.01
C VAL A 376 -14.45 -29.06 -16.43
N VAL A 377 -13.14 -29.17 -16.24
CA VAL A 377 -12.19 -28.20 -16.78
C VAL A 377 -12.20 -28.29 -18.30
N VAL A 378 -12.44 -27.16 -18.95
CA VAL A 378 -12.25 -26.99 -20.38
C VAL A 378 -10.86 -26.43 -20.57
N PRO A 379 -9.93 -27.17 -21.21
CA PRO A 379 -8.57 -26.73 -21.36
C PRO A 379 -8.45 -25.40 -22.10
N GLY A 380 -7.54 -24.57 -21.64
CA GLY A 380 -7.06 -23.41 -22.38
C GLY A 380 -6.33 -23.84 -23.64
N LYS A 381 -6.12 -22.92 -24.53
CA LYS A 381 -5.37 -23.15 -25.79
C LYS A 381 -4.32 -22.06 -25.89
N GLU A 382 -3.10 -22.49 -26.10
CA GLU A 382 -2.01 -21.60 -26.44
C GLU A 382 -2.34 -20.80 -27.69
N GLY A 383 -1.91 -19.56 -27.66
CA GLY A 383 -1.92 -18.67 -28.80
C GLY A 383 -0.56 -18.63 -29.50
N VAL A 384 -0.49 -17.84 -30.52
CA VAL A 384 0.76 -17.40 -31.13
C VAL A 384 0.68 -15.90 -31.25
N GLY A 385 1.65 -15.21 -30.70
CA GLY A 385 1.62 -13.76 -30.65
C GLY A 385 2.99 -13.16 -30.31
N LEU A 386 3.01 -11.91 -30.02
CA LEU A 386 4.22 -11.19 -29.62
C LEU A 386 4.34 -11.21 -28.11
N GLN A 387 5.55 -11.48 -27.62
CA GLN A 387 5.84 -11.46 -26.18
C GLN A 387 5.92 -10.00 -25.71
N PRO A 388 5.14 -9.59 -24.70
CA PRO A 388 5.11 -8.21 -24.23
C PRO A 388 6.47 -7.73 -23.72
N GLU A 389 7.24 -8.59 -23.05
CA GLU A 389 8.55 -8.31 -22.50
C GLU A 389 9.56 -7.99 -23.62
N GLU A 390 9.66 -8.86 -24.63
CA GLU A 390 10.54 -8.65 -25.79
C GLU A 390 10.11 -7.42 -26.60
N MET A 391 8.80 -7.20 -26.70
CA MET A 391 8.27 -6.03 -27.39
C MET A 391 8.59 -4.75 -26.62
N ALA A 392 8.47 -4.73 -25.29
CA ALA A 392 8.82 -3.58 -24.46
C ALA A 392 10.28 -3.15 -24.67
N GLU A 393 11.21 -4.11 -24.67
CA GLU A 393 12.63 -3.85 -24.91
C GLU A 393 12.89 -3.31 -26.33
N LYS A 394 12.28 -3.92 -27.34
CA LYS A 394 12.48 -3.52 -28.75
C LYS A 394 11.78 -2.22 -29.13
N LEU A 395 10.71 -1.85 -28.44
CA LEU A 395 10.01 -0.59 -28.65
C LEU A 395 10.83 0.62 -28.20
N ILE A 396 11.60 0.50 -27.11
CA ILE A 396 12.35 1.62 -26.53
C ILE A 396 13.22 2.36 -27.57
N PRO A 397 14.10 1.71 -28.34
CA PRO A 397 14.86 2.42 -29.37
C PRO A 397 13.97 2.94 -30.51
N ALA A 398 12.91 2.20 -30.88
CA ALA A 398 12.06 2.57 -32.00
C ALA A 398 11.16 3.79 -31.72
N ILE A 399 10.73 4.02 -30.48
CA ILE A 399 9.86 5.16 -30.13
C ILE A 399 10.59 6.49 -30.16
N THR A 400 11.91 6.50 -30.03
CA THR A 400 12.73 7.72 -30.11
C THR A 400 13.10 8.09 -31.55
N GLU A 401 12.89 7.18 -32.50
CA GLU A 401 13.14 7.41 -33.91
C GLU A 401 11.98 8.12 -34.61
N THR A 402 12.22 8.60 -35.84
CA THR A 402 11.22 9.29 -36.68
C THR A 402 11.06 8.60 -38.03
N GLY A 403 9.89 8.76 -38.65
CA GLY A 403 9.58 8.23 -39.98
C GLY A 403 9.72 6.71 -40.06
N ASP A 404 10.35 6.19 -41.11
CA ASP A 404 10.48 4.75 -41.38
C ASP A 404 11.37 4.00 -40.39
N ALA A 405 12.23 4.71 -39.65
CA ALA A 405 13.04 4.14 -38.59
C ALA A 405 12.22 3.70 -37.36
N ARG A 406 10.99 4.23 -37.19
CA ARG A 406 10.05 3.77 -36.16
C ARG A 406 9.51 2.38 -36.49
N SER A 407 10.39 1.40 -36.52
CA SER A 407 10.00 0.00 -36.82
C SER A 407 10.73 -0.97 -35.91
N VAL A 408 10.04 -2.04 -35.56
CA VAL A 408 10.53 -3.15 -34.75
C VAL A 408 10.39 -4.43 -35.54
N GLU A 409 11.45 -5.23 -35.65
CA GLU A 409 11.39 -6.58 -36.16
C GLU A 409 11.39 -7.57 -34.99
N ILE A 410 10.38 -8.46 -34.97
CA ILE A 410 10.15 -9.41 -33.87
C ILE A 410 9.54 -10.71 -34.44
N GLU A 411 9.81 -11.81 -33.76
CA GLU A 411 9.20 -13.10 -34.10
C GLU A 411 7.96 -13.37 -33.22
N ALA A 412 6.94 -13.98 -33.84
CA ALA A 412 5.79 -14.45 -33.09
C ALA A 412 6.13 -15.75 -32.34
N LYS A 413 5.84 -15.79 -31.06
CA LYS A 413 6.09 -16.95 -30.19
C LYS A 413 4.78 -17.50 -29.64
N VAL A 414 4.85 -18.68 -29.03
CA VAL A 414 3.73 -19.25 -28.29
C VAL A 414 3.42 -18.33 -27.13
N VAL A 415 2.15 -18.02 -26.95
CA VAL A 415 1.62 -17.22 -25.83
C VAL A 415 0.65 -18.09 -25.05
N ASP A 416 0.94 -18.28 -23.80
CA ASP A 416 0.05 -18.98 -22.89
C ASP A 416 -1.22 -18.15 -22.61
N PRO A 417 -2.35 -18.82 -22.32
CA PRO A 417 -3.54 -18.12 -21.83
C PRO A 417 -3.28 -17.50 -20.46
N GLU A 418 -3.93 -16.36 -20.16
CA GLU A 418 -3.84 -15.69 -18.84
C GLU A 418 -4.30 -16.61 -17.70
N PHE A 419 -5.31 -17.43 -17.97
CA PHE A 419 -5.79 -18.47 -17.06
C PHE A 419 -5.57 -19.85 -17.68
N THR A 420 -4.57 -20.56 -17.17
CA THR A 420 -4.14 -21.83 -17.75
C THR A 420 -5.01 -23.01 -17.32
N THR A 421 -4.89 -24.14 -18.02
CA THR A 421 -5.55 -25.40 -17.65
C THR A 421 -5.12 -25.86 -16.25
N GLU A 422 -3.86 -25.64 -15.89
CA GLU A 422 -3.31 -25.96 -14.58
C GLU A 422 -3.91 -25.08 -13.49
N ASP A 423 -4.13 -23.81 -13.75
CA ASP A 423 -4.77 -22.89 -12.78
C ASP A 423 -6.23 -23.30 -12.55
N ALA A 424 -6.97 -23.59 -13.62
CA ALA A 424 -8.32 -24.14 -13.49
C ALA A 424 -8.38 -25.43 -12.66
N LYS A 425 -7.38 -26.32 -12.77
CA LYS A 425 -7.29 -27.54 -11.96
C LYS A 425 -6.94 -27.24 -10.49
N LYS A 426 -6.04 -26.27 -10.23
CA LYS A 426 -5.65 -25.83 -8.87
C LYS A 426 -6.84 -25.29 -8.08
N LEU A 427 -7.84 -24.70 -8.74
CA LEU A 427 -9.05 -24.21 -8.10
C LEU A 427 -9.87 -25.30 -7.38
N LYS A 428 -9.69 -26.58 -7.76
CA LYS A 428 -10.37 -27.73 -7.13
C LYS A 428 -11.90 -27.55 -7.01
N ILE A 429 -12.53 -27.10 -8.10
CA ILE A 429 -14.00 -27.02 -8.18
C ILE A 429 -14.54 -28.42 -8.44
N THR A 430 -15.15 -29.06 -7.45
CA THR A 430 -15.45 -30.51 -7.51
C THR A 430 -16.94 -30.83 -7.32
N GLU A 431 -17.69 -30.01 -6.57
CA GLU A 431 -19.06 -30.29 -6.19
C GLU A 431 -19.89 -29.03 -6.05
N LYS A 432 -21.21 -29.18 -5.97
CA LYS A 432 -22.14 -28.09 -5.72
C LYS A 432 -22.18 -27.76 -4.23
N VAL A 433 -21.74 -26.57 -3.85
CA VAL A 433 -21.62 -26.12 -2.45
C VAL A 433 -22.79 -25.24 -2.00
N GLY A 434 -23.50 -24.62 -2.94
CA GLY A 434 -24.68 -23.82 -2.67
C GLY A 434 -25.60 -23.78 -3.88
N SER A 435 -26.90 -23.65 -3.66
CA SER A 435 -27.86 -23.48 -4.76
C SER A 435 -29.14 -22.83 -4.24
N PHE A 436 -29.75 -22.03 -5.11
CA PHE A 436 -31.03 -21.44 -4.82
C PHE A 436 -31.88 -21.30 -6.10
N THR A 437 -33.18 -21.31 -5.94
CA THR A 437 -34.12 -21.12 -7.05
C THR A 437 -35.24 -20.19 -6.58
N THR A 438 -35.62 -19.24 -7.42
CA THR A 438 -36.78 -18.38 -7.20
C THR A 438 -37.70 -18.43 -8.41
N SER A 439 -39.01 -18.38 -8.16
CA SER A 439 -40.04 -18.40 -9.21
C SER A 439 -40.54 -16.99 -9.51
N PHE A 440 -41.02 -16.75 -10.73
CA PHE A 440 -41.59 -15.48 -11.14
C PHE A 440 -42.79 -15.66 -12.08
N PRO A 441 -43.83 -14.82 -11.97
CA PRO A 441 -44.98 -14.84 -12.86
C PRO A 441 -44.56 -14.37 -14.26
N TYR A 442 -45.36 -14.78 -15.26
CA TYR A 442 -45.11 -14.38 -16.64
C TYR A 442 -45.10 -12.86 -16.82
N ALA A 443 -44.03 -12.38 -17.38
CA ALA A 443 -43.91 -11.08 -18.00
C ALA A 443 -42.68 -11.15 -18.93
N GLU A 444 -42.84 -10.75 -20.18
CA GLU A 444 -41.76 -10.91 -21.17
C GLU A 444 -40.51 -10.16 -20.79
N TYR A 445 -40.63 -8.97 -20.19
CA TYR A 445 -39.45 -8.24 -19.70
C TYR A 445 -38.64 -9.01 -18.65
N ARG A 446 -39.30 -9.86 -17.82
CA ARG A 446 -38.57 -10.69 -16.86
C ARG A 446 -37.79 -11.79 -17.54
N ASN A 447 -38.38 -12.44 -18.56
CA ASN A 447 -37.67 -13.44 -19.36
C ASN A 447 -36.42 -12.84 -20.03
N ILE A 448 -36.53 -11.60 -20.53
CA ILE A 448 -35.39 -10.89 -21.19
C ILE A 448 -34.36 -10.48 -20.14
N ASN A 449 -34.77 -9.68 -19.14
CA ASN A 449 -33.83 -9.06 -18.21
C ASN A 449 -33.15 -10.07 -17.28
N GLN A 450 -33.90 -11.03 -16.75
CA GLN A 450 -33.33 -12.08 -15.90
C GLN A 450 -32.49 -13.06 -16.72
N GLY A 451 -32.96 -13.41 -17.94
CA GLY A 451 -32.19 -14.25 -18.84
C GLY A 451 -30.83 -13.63 -19.18
N ARG A 452 -30.83 -12.33 -19.52
CA ARG A 452 -29.61 -11.61 -19.83
C ARG A 452 -28.65 -11.49 -18.64
N ALA A 453 -29.17 -11.16 -17.45
CA ALA A 453 -28.37 -11.10 -16.24
C ALA A 453 -27.80 -12.48 -15.86
N ALA A 454 -28.61 -13.54 -15.97
CA ALA A 454 -28.16 -14.91 -15.74
C ALA A 454 -27.04 -15.31 -16.70
N GLU A 455 -27.18 -15.01 -18.00
CA GLU A 455 -26.16 -15.28 -19.03
C GLU A 455 -24.83 -14.58 -18.71
N LEU A 456 -24.87 -13.36 -18.21
CA LEU A 456 -23.67 -12.57 -17.88
C LEU A 456 -22.94 -13.09 -16.65
N ILE A 457 -23.65 -13.62 -15.65
CA ILE A 457 -23.02 -14.18 -14.45
C ILE A 457 -22.67 -15.67 -14.59
N ASP A 458 -23.25 -16.38 -15.57
CA ASP A 458 -22.97 -17.80 -15.78
C ASP A 458 -21.53 -18.02 -16.24
N GLY A 459 -20.84 -18.94 -15.60
CA GLY A 459 -19.44 -19.25 -15.90
C GLY A 459 -18.43 -18.35 -15.20
N THR A 460 -18.87 -17.38 -14.37
CA THR A 460 -17.94 -16.59 -13.53
C THR A 460 -17.20 -17.50 -12.57
N ILE A 461 -15.88 -17.40 -12.58
CA ILE A 461 -14.99 -18.10 -11.66
C ILE A 461 -14.41 -17.07 -10.70
N LEU A 462 -14.47 -17.36 -9.40
CA LEU A 462 -13.84 -16.57 -8.35
C LEU A 462 -12.67 -17.34 -7.76
N GLU A 463 -11.50 -16.77 -7.85
CA GLU A 463 -10.31 -17.31 -7.21
C GLU A 463 -10.37 -17.16 -5.67
N PRO A 464 -9.51 -17.86 -4.91
CA PRO A 464 -9.40 -17.64 -3.47
C PRO A 464 -9.11 -16.18 -3.13
N GLY A 465 -9.95 -15.57 -2.28
CA GLY A 465 -9.83 -14.19 -1.86
C GLY A 465 -10.52 -13.17 -2.78
N GLU A 466 -11.01 -13.56 -3.94
CA GLU A 466 -11.69 -12.68 -4.88
C GLU A 466 -13.11 -12.34 -4.44
N THR A 467 -13.55 -11.14 -4.79
CA THR A 467 -14.88 -10.62 -4.50
C THR A 467 -15.70 -10.52 -5.78
N PHE A 468 -16.87 -11.18 -5.79
CA PHE A 468 -17.87 -10.99 -6.83
C PHE A 468 -18.60 -9.67 -6.64
N SER A 469 -18.83 -8.94 -7.73
CA SER A 469 -19.74 -7.79 -7.83
C SER A 469 -20.75 -8.05 -8.94
N MET A 470 -22.02 -7.97 -8.58
CA MET A 470 -23.10 -8.15 -9.55
C MET A 470 -23.17 -6.99 -10.54
N ASN A 471 -22.88 -5.76 -10.08
CA ASN A 471 -22.88 -4.59 -10.96
C ASN A 471 -21.72 -4.60 -11.94
N ASP A 472 -20.53 -5.01 -11.50
CA ASP A 472 -19.36 -5.11 -12.39
C ASP A 472 -19.53 -6.21 -13.42
N THR A 473 -20.10 -7.36 -13.02
CA THR A 473 -20.29 -8.53 -13.90
C THR A 473 -21.42 -8.30 -14.93
N VAL A 474 -22.55 -7.73 -14.49
CA VAL A 474 -23.73 -7.52 -15.35
C VAL A 474 -23.64 -6.21 -16.14
N GLY A 475 -22.93 -5.22 -15.61
CA GLY A 475 -22.81 -3.90 -16.20
C GLY A 475 -24.09 -3.06 -16.09
N GLU A 476 -24.09 -1.89 -16.71
CA GLU A 476 -25.25 -1.00 -16.76
C GLU A 476 -26.39 -1.63 -17.56
N ARG A 477 -27.62 -1.53 -17.02
CA ARG A 477 -28.82 -2.12 -17.61
C ARG A 477 -29.36 -1.22 -18.72
N THR A 478 -28.69 -1.18 -19.85
CA THR A 478 -29.07 -0.40 -21.03
C THR A 478 -29.70 -1.29 -22.12
N THR A 479 -30.39 -0.68 -23.08
CA THR A 479 -30.90 -1.40 -24.24
C THR A 479 -29.74 -1.95 -25.09
N ALA A 480 -28.63 -1.23 -25.18
CA ALA A 480 -27.43 -1.69 -25.89
C ALA A 480 -26.84 -2.96 -25.25
N ASN A 481 -26.94 -3.11 -23.93
CA ASN A 481 -26.51 -4.30 -23.19
C ASN A 481 -27.56 -5.43 -23.19
N GLY A 482 -28.67 -5.27 -23.91
CA GLY A 482 -29.71 -6.31 -24.08
C GLY A 482 -30.82 -6.26 -23.03
N PHE A 483 -30.96 -5.17 -22.27
CA PHE A 483 -32.03 -5.02 -21.27
C PHE A 483 -33.20 -4.23 -21.83
N THR A 484 -34.40 -4.49 -21.27
CA THR A 484 -35.64 -3.80 -21.61
C THR A 484 -36.28 -3.18 -20.37
N LYS A 485 -37.30 -2.33 -20.59
CA LYS A 485 -38.05 -1.73 -19.51
C LYS A 485 -38.90 -2.79 -18.77
N GLY A 486 -38.97 -2.66 -17.48
CA GLY A 486 -39.77 -3.51 -16.62
C GLY A 486 -40.03 -2.85 -15.27
N THR A 487 -40.85 -3.46 -14.45
CA THR A 487 -41.21 -2.94 -13.14
C THR A 487 -40.03 -3.02 -12.18
N ILE A 488 -39.69 -1.89 -11.57
CA ILE A 488 -38.75 -1.73 -10.46
C ILE A 488 -39.45 -1.14 -9.24
N ILE A 489 -38.73 -1.13 -8.10
CA ILE A 489 -39.11 -0.41 -6.89
C ILE A 489 -38.18 0.80 -6.77
N SER A 490 -38.77 2.00 -6.73
CA SER A 490 -37.99 3.24 -6.57
C SER A 490 -38.76 4.18 -5.64
N GLY A 491 -38.12 4.64 -4.56
CA GLY A 491 -38.76 5.48 -3.55
C GLY A 491 -39.97 4.83 -2.84
N GLY A 492 -39.97 3.50 -2.67
CA GLY A 492 -41.06 2.76 -2.01
C GLY A 492 -42.28 2.52 -2.89
N VAL A 493 -42.23 2.83 -4.19
CA VAL A 493 -43.34 2.62 -5.14
C VAL A 493 -42.86 1.90 -6.41
N PHE A 494 -43.81 1.21 -7.08
CA PHE A 494 -43.52 0.58 -8.37
C PHE A 494 -43.36 1.61 -9.50
N ARG A 495 -42.32 1.44 -10.34
CA ARG A 495 -42.07 2.26 -11.55
C ARG A 495 -41.60 1.40 -12.69
N GLU A 496 -41.62 1.93 -13.91
CA GLU A 496 -41.05 1.27 -15.09
C GLU A 496 -39.69 1.87 -15.42
N GLU A 497 -38.63 1.05 -15.39
CA GLU A 497 -37.28 1.43 -15.79
C GLU A 497 -36.55 0.24 -16.46
N LEU A 498 -35.40 0.53 -17.09
CA LEU A 498 -34.55 -0.51 -17.70
C LEU A 498 -34.02 -1.47 -16.62
N GLY A 499 -33.97 -2.75 -16.95
CA GLY A 499 -33.46 -3.80 -16.06
C GLY A 499 -34.44 -4.27 -14.99
N GLY A 500 -35.72 -3.88 -15.05
CA GLY A 500 -36.75 -4.38 -14.12
C GLY A 500 -36.73 -5.90 -14.00
N GLY A 501 -36.71 -6.42 -12.78
CA GLY A 501 -36.63 -7.86 -12.47
C GLY A 501 -35.23 -8.41 -12.22
N VAL A 502 -34.15 -7.66 -12.46
CA VAL A 502 -32.74 -8.13 -12.22
C VAL A 502 -32.47 -8.37 -10.73
N SER A 503 -33.11 -7.64 -9.82
CA SER A 503 -33.01 -7.90 -8.37
C SER A 503 -33.43 -9.33 -7.98
N GLN A 504 -34.23 -10.02 -8.79
CA GLN A 504 -34.49 -11.44 -8.57
C GLN A 504 -33.27 -12.32 -8.84
N VAL A 505 -32.48 -11.99 -9.87
CA VAL A 505 -31.20 -12.68 -10.13
C VAL A 505 -30.26 -12.44 -8.96
N ALA A 506 -30.16 -11.19 -8.48
CA ALA A 506 -29.35 -10.87 -7.31
C ALA A 506 -29.79 -11.62 -6.06
N THR A 507 -31.08 -11.61 -5.74
CA THR A 507 -31.63 -12.36 -4.60
C THR A 507 -31.33 -13.86 -4.70
N THR A 508 -31.45 -14.44 -5.89
CA THR A 508 -31.17 -15.87 -6.10
C THR A 508 -29.68 -16.16 -5.94
N THR A 509 -28.83 -15.30 -6.49
CA THR A 509 -27.36 -15.40 -6.36
C THR A 509 -26.91 -15.24 -4.92
N TYR A 510 -27.45 -14.24 -4.21
CA TYR A 510 -27.18 -14.02 -2.78
C TYR A 510 -27.50 -15.27 -1.95
N ASN A 511 -28.66 -15.86 -2.14
CA ASN A 511 -29.03 -17.07 -1.39
C ASN A 511 -28.12 -18.26 -1.74
N ALA A 512 -27.75 -18.44 -3.00
CA ALA A 512 -26.80 -19.49 -3.39
C ALA A 512 -25.43 -19.26 -2.71
N ALA A 513 -24.94 -18.01 -2.66
CA ALA A 513 -23.70 -17.63 -1.99
C ALA A 513 -23.81 -17.77 -0.46
N PHE A 514 -24.96 -17.39 0.12
CA PHE A 514 -25.27 -17.57 1.53
C PHE A 514 -25.12 -19.02 1.96
N PHE A 515 -25.75 -19.96 1.23
CA PHE A 515 -25.67 -21.39 1.55
C PHE A 515 -24.34 -22.04 1.15
N ALA A 516 -23.58 -21.43 0.24
CA ALA A 516 -22.20 -21.84 -0.06
C ALA A 516 -21.19 -21.39 1.02
N GLY A 517 -21.60 -20.51 1.95
CA GLY A 517 -20.76 -19.99 3.00
C GLY A 517 -19.76 -18.93 2.52
N MET A 518 -20.09 -18.21 1.45
CA MET A 518 -19.30 -17.04 1.00
C MET A 518 -19.44 -15.89 1.98
N ASP A 519 -18.41 -15.08 2.15
CA ASP A 519 -18.48 -13.90 3.01
C ASP A 519 -19.34 -12.83 2.35
N ASP A 520 -20.30 -12.31 3.08
CA ASP A 520 -21.17 -11.22 2.66
C ASP A 520 -20.40 -9.90 2.76
N VAL A 521 -20.27 -9.18 1.66
CA VAL A 521 -19.57 -7.89 1.58
C VAL A 521 -20.57 -6.76 1.45
N GLU A 522 -21.59 -6.95 0.61
CA GLU A 522 -22.64 -5.96 0.39
C GLU A 522 -23.90 -6.65 -0.15
N HIS A 523 -25.01 -6.46 0.54
CA HIS A 523 -26.33 -6.75 0.02
C HIS A 523 -27.37 -5.81 0.65
N HIS A 524 -28.45 -5.56 -0.05
CA HIS A 524 -29.51 -4.67 0.42
C HIS A 524 -30.87 -5.32 0.26
N PRO A 525 -31.68 -5.45 1.33
CA PRO A 525 -33.05 -5.87 1.18
C PRO A 525 -33.87 -4.82 0.42
N HIS A 526 -35.02 -5.21 -0.16
CA HIS A 526 -35.94 -4.24 -0.72
C HIS A 526 -36.53 -3.33 0.36
N ALA A 527 -36.94 -2.13 0.00
CA ALA A 527 -37.52 -1.17 0.94
C ALA A 527 -38.71 -1.73 1.69
N PHE A 528 -39.51 -2.60 1.07
CA PHE A 528 -40.61 -3.35 1.67
C PHE A 528 -40.55 -4.82 1.28
N TYR A 529 -41.14 -5.69 2.11
CA TYR A 529 -41.09 -7.13 1.91
C TYR A 529 -41.88 -7.58 0.68
N LEU A 530 -41.25 -8.41 -0.13
CA LEU A 530 -41.83 -9.09 -1.26
C LEU A 530 -41.96 -10.59 -0.94
N ASP A 531 -43.19 -11.09 -0.89
CA ASP A 531 -43.54 -12.48 -0.50
C ASP A 531 -42.93 -13.57 -1.39
N ARG A 532 -42.49 -13.19 -2.61
CA ARG A 532 -41.80 -14.08 -3.54
C ARG A 532 -40.37 -14.40 -3.15
N TYR A 533 -39.78 -13.67 -2.19
CA TYR A 533 -38.42 -13.83 -1.75
C TYR A 533 -38.30 -14.34 -0.32
N PRO A 534 -37.21 -15.05 0.02
CA PRO A 534 -37.00 -15.45 1.41
C PRO A 534 -36.84 -14.21 2.29
N MET A 535 -37.70 -14.14 3.33
CA MET A 535 -37.71 -13.03 4.28
C MET A 535 -36.29 -12.78 4.87
N GLY A 536 -35.83 -11.54 4.81
CA GLY A 536 -34.55 -11.12 5.31
C GLY A 536 -33.31 -11.55 4.46
N ARG A 537 -33.51 -12.32 3.39
CA ARG A 537 -32.44 -12.77 2.49
C ARG A 537 -32.70 -12.32 1.05
N GLU A 538 -32.98 -11.06 0.90
CA GLU A 538 -33.17 -10.40 -0.39
C GLU A 538 -31.95 -9.58 -0.77
N ALA A 539 -31.72 -9.41 -2.06
CA ALA A 539 -30.74 -8.49 -2.61
C ALA A 539 -31.36 -7.67 -3.73
N THR A 540 -31.41 -6.35 -3.55
CA THR A 540 -31.80 -5.40 -4.59
C THR A 540 -30.57 -4.75 -5.19
N LEU A 541 -30.69 -4.25 -6.41
CA LEU A 541 -29.60 -3.63 -7.17
C LEU A 541 -30.02 -2.28 -7.71
N TYR A 542 -29.07 -1.34 -7.70
CA TYR A 542 -29.18 -0.11 -8.49
C TYR A 542 -27.78 0.27 -8.98
N TYR A 543 -27.60 0.34 -10.31
CA TYR A 543 -26.29 0.56 -10.90
C TYR A 543 -25.65 1.86 -10.39
N GLY A 544 -24.42 1.76 -9.92
CA GLY A 544 -23.67 2.88 -9.36
C GLY A 544 -23.97 3.21 -7.88
N SER A 545 -24.93 2.53 -7.21
CA SER A 545 -25.24 2.84 -5.79
C SER A 545 -25.58 1.66 -4.89
N LEU A 546 -26.21 0.60 -5.41
CA LEU A 546 -26.54 -0.60 -4.62
C LEU A 546 -26.06 -1.83 -5.36
N ASP A 547 -25.24 -2.64 -4.71
CA ASP A 547 -24.68 -3.85 -5.30
C ASP A 547 -24.99 -5.11 -4.47
N LEU A 548 -24.76 -6.25 -5.09
CA LEU A 548 -24.58 -7.52 -4.42
C LEU A 548 -23.11 -7.91 -4.55
N ARG A 549 -22.41 -7.96 -3.42
CA ARG A 549 -21.01 -8.34 -3.38
C ARG A 549 -20.79 -9.42 -2.32
N PHE A 550 -20.08 -10.46 -2.68
CA PHE A 550 -19.63 -11.50 -1.74
C PHE A 550 -18.23 -11.96 -2.08
N LYS A 551 -17.50 -12.38 -1.05
CA LYS A 551 -16.08 -12.77 -1.18
C LYS A 551 -15.93 -14.28 -1.03
N ASN A 552 -15.12 -14.87 -1.91
CA ASN A 552 -14.65 -16.23 -1.75
C ASN A 552 -13.50 -16.27 -0.73
N SER A 553 -13.81 -16.46 0.54
CA SER A 553 -12.83 -16.59 1.63
C SER A 553 -12.27 -18.01 1.79
N THR A 554 -12.60 -18.91 0.88
CA THR A 554 -12.08 -20.29 0.89
C THR A 554 -10.74 -20.37 0.15
N LYS A 555 -10.03 -21.47 0.32
CA LYS A 555 -8.81 -21.77 -0.44
C LYS A 555 -9.06 -22.46 -1.79
N TYR A 556 -10.31 -22.56 -2.20
CA TYR A 556 -10.74 -23.21 -3.44
C TYR A 556 -11.42 -22.19 -4.34
N GLY A 557 -11.40 -22.43 -5.65
CA GLY A 557 -12.16 -21.62 -6.59
C GLY A 557 -13.66 -21.82 -6.45
N VAL A 558 -14.45 -20.82 -6.87
CA VAL A 558 -15.91 -20.89 -6.91
C VAL A 558 -16.37 -20.59 -8.33
N LEU A 559 -17.17 -21.47 -8.91
CA LEU A 559 -17.85 -21.28 -10.20
C LEU A 559 -19.32 -20.92 -9.95
N ILE A 560 -19.80 -19.86 -10.55
CA ILE A 560 -21.21 -19.50 -10.62
C ILE A 560 -21.82 -20.15 -11.87
N ASN A 561 -22.88 -20.94 -11.67
CA ASN A 561 -23.68 -21.48 -12.77
C ASN A 561 -25.12 -20.99 -12.64
N ALA A 562 -25.59 -20.23 -13.63
CA ALA A 562 -26.85 -19.51 -13.57
C ALA A 562 -27.66 -19.67 -14.85
N TRP A 563 -28.97 -19.88 -14.73
CA TRP A 563 -29.86 -19.96 -15.89
C TRP A 563 -31.31 -19.62 -15.53
N VAL A 564 -32.09 -19.33 -16.53
CA VAL A 564 -33.55 -19.05 -16.39
C VAL A 564 -34.36 -20.07 -17.19
N ASN A 565 -35.31 -20.70 -16.50
CA ASN A 565 -36.42 -21.38 -17.15
C ASN A 565 -37.47 -20.32 -17.44
N ARG A 566 -37.69 -19.98 -18.72
CA ARG A 566 -38.60 -18.88 -19.10
C ARG A 566 -40.05 -19.14 -18.69
N SER A 567 -40.70 -18.10 -18.24
CA SER A 567 -42.14 -18.10 -17.99
C SER A 567 -42.93 -18.02 -19.29
N THR A 568 -44.13 -18.53 -19.28
CA THR A 568 -45.15 -18.40 -20.35
C THR A 568 -46.50 -18.00 -19.73
N PRO A 569 -47.44 -17.51 -20.53
CA PRO A 569 -48.80 -17.28 -20.01
C PRO A 569 -49.33 -18.52 -19.29
N GLY A 570 -49.73 -18.35 -18.02
CA GLY A 570 -50.23 -19.46 -17.17
C GLY A 570 -49.15 -20.33 -16.52
N ARG A 571 -47.87 -20.16 -16.83
CA ARG A 571 -46.75 -20.91 -16.22
C ARG A 571 -45.69 -19.98 -15.69
N LYS A 572 -45.36 -20.13 -14.40
CA LYS A 572 -44.23 -19.40 -13.78
C LYS A 572 -42.91 -19.81 -14.41
N GLY A 573 -41.99 -18.86 -14.49
CA GLY A 573 -40.56 -19.09 -14.76
C GLY A 573 -39.80 -19.29 -13.48
N GLU A 574 -38.57 -19.74 -13.62
CA GLU A 574 -37.66 -19.98 -12.52
C GLU A 574 -36.28 -19.42 -12.83
N MET A 575 -35.69 -18.71 -11.86
CA MET A 575 -34.30 -18.30 -11.84
C MET A 575 -33.49 -19.25 -10.97
N HIS A 576 -32.43 -19.85 -11.54
CA HIS A 576 -31.58 -20.82 -10.85
C HIS A 576 -30.18 -20.29 -10.74
N VAL A 577 -29.58 -20.43 -9.55
CA VAL A 577 -28.14 -20.19 -9.33
C VAL A 577 -27.56 -21.33 -8.51
N GLN A 578 -26.41 -21.80 -8.94
CA GLN A 578 -25.61 -22.81 -8.24
C GLN A 578 -24.18 -22.30 -8.09
N LEU A 579 -23.60 -22.45 -6.92
CA LEU A 579 -22.18 -22.26 -6.68
C LEU A 579 -21.51 -23.62 -6.58
N TRP A 580 -20.45 -23.80 -7.34
CA TRP A 580 -19.64 -25.02 -7.41
C TRP A 580 -18.23 -24.73 -6.91
N SER A 581 -17.73 -25.58 -6.01
CA SER A 581 -16.42 -25.44 -5.37
C SER A 581 -16.02 -26.79 -4.75
N THR A 582 -15.07 -26.79 -3.83
CA THR A 582 -14.88 -27.85 -2.84
C THR A 582 -15.57 -27.43 -1.53
N LYS A 583 -16.39 -28.28 -0.96
CA LYS A 583 -17.18 -27.96 0.22
C LYS A 583 -16.29 -27.69 1.44
N VAL A 584 -16.54 -26.57 2.10
CA VAL A 584 -15.86 -26.16 3.33
C VAL A 584 -16.86 -26.06 4.49
N TRP A 585 -18.08 -25.64 4.20
CA TRP A 585 -19.10 -25.31 5.19
C TRP A 585 -20.40 -26.06 4.98
N ASP A 586 -21.02 -26.45 6.09
CA ASP A 586 -22.43 -26.75 6.18
C ASP A 586 -23.13 -25.54 6.78
N ILE A 587 -24.07 -24.96 6.04
CA ILE A 587 -24.74 -23.72 6.45
C ILE A 587 -26.15 -23.99 6.91
N LYS A 588 -26.49 -23.52 8.12
CA LYS A 588 -27.88 -23.50 8.61
C LYS A 588 -28.37 -22.06 8.71
N ALA A 589 -29.51 -21.78 8.13
CA ALA A 589 -30.19 -20.49 8.24
C ALA A 589 -31.20 -20.53 9.39
N GLY A 590 -31.33 -19.41 10.10
CA GLY A 590 -32.39 -19.20 11.08
C GLY A 590 -33.07 -17.85 10.81
N LEU A 591 -34.31 -17.73 11.21
CA LEU A 591 -35.15 -16.55 11.04
C LEU A 591 -35.88 -16.25 12.36
N SER A 592 -35.89 -14.98 12.79
CA SER A 592 -36.63 -14.55 13.95
C SER A 592 -38.10 -14.30 13.60
N GLU A 593 -38.94 -14.16 14.62
CA GLU A 593 -40.28 -13.58 14.46
C GLU A 593 -40.19 -12.11 14.01
N LYS A 594 -41.27 -11.63 13.36
CA LYS A 594 -41.41 -10.24 12.96
C LYS A 594 -41.58 -9.35 14.19
N ARG A 595 -40.85 -8.25 14.22
CA ARG A 595 -40.94 -7.24 15.29
C ARG A 595 -41.01 -5.82 14.69
N ASN A 596 -41.29 -4.82 15.52
CA ASN A 596 -41.38 -3.42 15.11
C ASN A 596 -42.36 -3.20 13.93
N LEU A 597 -43.57 -3.73 14.05
CA LEU A 597 -44.56 -3.67 12.99
C LEU A 597 -44.94 -2.23 12.64
N ARG A 598 -44.90 -1.88 11.35
CA ARG A 598 -45.21 -0.55 10.80
C ARG A 598 -46.49 -0.66 9.94
N LYS A 599 -47.48 0.19 10.22
CA LYS A 599 -48.72 0.22 9.45
C LYS A 599 -48.53 1.00 8.16
N PRO A 600 -49.03 0.51 7.00
CA PRO A 600 -49.03 1.25 5.75
C PRO A 600 -50.03 2.43 5.79
N GLY A 601 -49.68 3.48 5.05
CA GLY A 601 -50.55 4.62 4.78
C GLY A 601 -51.38 4.44 3.51
N LYS A 602 -51.98 5.56 3.03
CA LYS A 602 -52.63 5.66 1.73
C LYS A 602 -52.05 6.84 0.96
N GLN A 603 -51.72 6.61 -0.30
CA GLN A 603 -51.19 7.62 -1.23
C GLN A 603 -52.08 7.66 -2.49
N TYR A 604 -52.37 8.87 -2.97
CA TYR A 604 -53.04 9.08 -4.24
C TYR A 604 -52.01 9.64 -5.23
N ASP A 605 -51.91 9.05 -6.42
CA ASP A 605 -51.02 9.50 -7.50
C ASP A 605 -51.84 9.67 -8.78
N ASP A 606 -51.99 10.92 -9.23
CA ASP A 606 -52.72 11.28 -10.46
C ASP A 606 -51.85 11.33 -11.69
N SER A 607 -50.57 10.97 -11.57
CA SER A 607 -49.63 10.92 -12.68
C SER A 607 -49.96 9.83 -13.68
N LYS A 608 -49.63 10.05 -14.96
CA LYS A 608 -49.77 9.04 -16.02
C LYS A 608 -48.84 7.82 -15.83
N ARG A 609 -47.90 7.89 -14.88
CA ARG A 609 -46.97 6.81 -14.54
C ARG A 609 -47.37 6.06 -13.27
N CYS A 610 -48.51 6.38 -12.71
CA CYS A 610 -49.00 5.68 -11.52
C CYS A 610 -49.14 4.18 -11.78
N VAL A 611 -48.59 3.38 -10.86
CA VAL A 611 -48.80 1.94 -10.78
C VAL A 611 -49.53 1.65 -9.45
N PRO A 612 -50.72 1.08 -9.46
CA PRO A 612 -51.44 0.80 -8.22
C PRO A 612 -50.69 -0.25 -7.39
N GLN A 613 -50.67 -0.04 -6.07
CA GLN A 613 -49.92 -0.87 -5.15
C GLN A 613 -50.78 -1.22 -3.92
N PRO A 614 -50.89 -2.50 -3.55
CA PRO A 614 -51.56 -2.87 -2.33
C PRO A 614 -50.76 -2.45 -1.10
N PRO A 615 -51.42 -2.22 0.06
CA PRO A 615 -50.70 -1.88 1.29
C PRO A 615 -49.94 -3.10 1.82
N ILE A 616 -48.65 -2.87 2.21
CA ILE A 616 -47.80 -3.91 2.78
C ILE A 616 -47.32 -3.43 4.16
N GLN A 617 -47.50 -4.26 5.18
CA GLN A 617 -47.02 -3.97 6.52
C GLN A 617 -45.50 -4.04 6.59
N GLY A 618 -44.87 -3.04 7.20
CA GLY A 618 -43.43 -3.06 7.50
C GLY A 618 -43.15 -3.79 8.81
N PHE A 619 -41.93 -4.30 8.92
CA PHE A 619 -41.44 -5.00 10.11
C PHE A 619 -39.94 -5.18 10.06
N ASP A 620 -39.35 -5.56 11.18
CA ASP A 620 -37.96 -6.00 11.26
C ASP A 620 -37.87 -7.51 11.48
N VAL A 621 -36.84 -8.13 10.95
CA VAL A 621 -36.59 -9.55 11.13
C VAL A 621 -35.09 -9.81 11.17
N ASP A 622 -34.65 -10.72 12.04
CA ASP A 622 -33.23 -11.15 12.09
C ASP A 622 -33.07 -12.46 11.32
N VAL A 623 -32.04 -12.46 10.47
CA VAL A 623 -31.55 -13.67 9.81
C VAL A 623 -30.28 -14.11 10.51
N SER A 624 -30.18 -15.37 10.88
CA SER A 624 -28.96 -15.96 11.38
C SER A 624 -28.37 -16.95 10.39
N ARG A 625 -27.04 -16.99 10.32
CA ARG A 625 -26.29 -17.96 9.50
C ARG A 625 -25.29 -18.68 10.40
N THR A 626 -25.45 -19.99 10.52
CA THR A 626 -24.55 -20.84 11.31
C THR A 626 -23.67 -21.63 10.37
N PHE A 627 -22.36 -21.46 10.51
CA PHE A 627 -21.34 -22.18 9.78
C PHE A 627 -20.90 -23.39 10.58
N MET A 628 -20.99 -24.54 9.97
CA MET A 628 -20.59 -25.81 10.59
C MET A 628 -19.53 -26.52 9.75
N ARG A 629 -18.65 -27.26 10.41
CA ARG A 629 -17.65 -28.12 9.77
C ARG A 629 -17.54 -29.40 10.58
N GLY A 630 -17.65 -30.55 9.91
CA GLY A 630 -17.63 -31.84 10.61
C GLY A 630 -18.72 -32.02 11.67
N GLY A 631 -19.85 -31.33 11.53
CA GLY A 631 -20.94 -31.34 12.51
C GLY A 631 -20.84 -30.30 13.63
N GLU A 632 -19.70 -29.64 13.78
CA GLU A 632 -19.46 -28.64 14.82
C GLU A 632 -19.72 -27.23 14.33
N VAL A 633 -20.21 -26.37 15.22
CA VAL A 633 -20.44 -24.95 14.94
C VAL A 633 -19.13 -24.17 15.07
N VAL A 634 -18.67 -23.59 13.94
CA VAL A 634 -17.43 -22.81 13.90
C VAL A 634 -17.71 -21.32 14.03
N LYS A 635 -18.78 -20.81 13.38
CA LYS A 635 -19.08 -19.37 13.33
C LYS A 635 -20.60 -19.17 13.28
N ARG A 636 -21.09 -18.08 13.85
CA ARG A 636 -22.46 -17.60 13.67
C ARG A 636 -22.44 -16.15 13.26
N GLU A 637 -23.27 -15.84 12.30
CA GLU A 637 -23.55 -14.48 11.83
C GLU A 637 -25.02 -14.16 12.04
N LYS A 638 -25.32 -12.88 12.22
CA LYS A 638 -26.67 -12.38 12.37
C LYS A 638 -26.76 -11.05 11.64
N ASP A 639 -27.77 -10.90 10.81
CA ASP A 639 -28.13 -9.67 10.15
C ASP A 639 -29.58 -9.31 10.43
N THR A 640 -29.92 -8.01 10.31
CA THR A 640 -31.27 -7.50 10.55
C THR A 640 -31.79 -6.82 9.30
N ALA A 641 -32.83 -7.42 8.69
CA ALA A 641 -33.57 -6.78 7.62
C ALA A 641 -34.67 -5.89 8.17
N VAL A 642 -34.70 -4.63 7.71
CA VAL A 642 -35.67 -3.61 8.11
C VAL A 642 -36.56 -3.30 6.92
N TYR A 643 -37.79 -3.79 6.94
CA TYR A 643 -38.80 -3.51 5.90
C TYR A 643 -39.68 -2.32 6.30
N GLN A 644 -39.71 -1.29 5.44
CA GLN A 644 -40.66 -0.19 5.60
C GLN A 644 -42.08 -0.66 5.25
N ALA A 645 -43.07 0.06 5.73
CA ALA A 645 -44.41 -0.14 5.23
C ALA A 645 -44.55 0.41 3.80
N ALA A 646 -45.22 -0.33 2.91
CA ALA A 646 -45.54 0.18 1.59
C ALA A 646 -47.00 0.68 1.59
N ASP A 647 -47.17 1.93 1.19
CA ASP A 647 -48.50 2.57 1.18
C ASP A 647 -49.42 1.96 0.13
N HIS A 648 -50.70 2.01 0.39
CA HIS A 648 -51.73 1.73 -0.60
C HIS A 648 -51.72 2.87 -1.64
N VAL A 649 -51.13 2.61 -2.81
CA VAL A 649 -51.09 3.60 -3.91
C VAL A 649 -52.36 3.43 -4.76
N ILE A 650 -53.15 4.48 -4.78
CA ILE A 650 -54.40 4.57 -5.56
C ILE A 650 -54.18 5.56 -6.70
N CYS A 651 -54.27 5.06 -7.94
CA CYS A 651 -54.12 5.93 -9.12
C CYS A 651 -55.34 6.80 -9.33
N GLY A 652 -55.16 8.12 -9.33
CA GLY A 652 -56.20 9.10 -9.47
C GLY A 652 -56.10 10.23 -8.43
N LYS A 653 -56.98 11.21 -8.57
CA LYS A 653 -57.05 12.33 -7.62
C LYS A 653 -57.60 11.86 -6.27
N LYS A 654 -57.10 12.46 -5.20
CA LYS A 654 -57.63 12.25 -3.87
C LYS A 654 -59.10 12.69 -3.87
N PRO A 655 -60.06 11.84 -3.36
CA PRO A 655 -61.42 12.31 -3.14
C PRO A 655 -61.46 13.49 -2.17
N ASP A 656 -62.33 14.48 -2.44
CA ASP A 656 -62.55 15.67 -1.61
C ASP A 656 -62.97 15.30 -0.19
#